data_7881216c372fd0d5365c96894b777a59
#
_entry.id   7881216c372fd0d5365c96894b777a59
#
_cell.length_a   1.000
_cell.length_b   1.000
_cell.length_c   1.000
_cell.angle_alpha   90.00
_cell.angle_beta   90.00
_cell.angle_gamma   90.00
#
_symmetry.space_group_name_H-M   'P 1'
#
loop_
_entity.id
_entity.type
_entity.pdbx_description
1 polymer ?
#
loop_
_entity_poly.entity_id
_entity_poly.type
_entity_poly.pdbx_seq_one_letter_code
_entity_poly.pdbx_strand_id
1 'polypeptide(L)'
;MKRILLFHFFIFTFLHLLAQRSVENLNFQWQFAYDSLFTNAKTIDVPHDFQIEQPWVAPSADEKADNTDVAANIKSRLSARGFKEMGTGWYRKTITHTPTSNTRYLLDFEGIMLTGDVYLNGKHIGGTDYGYVGFEIDVTNLLRKGENILVVKASTQNEKASRWYTGGGLFRNVSLVSTPADIYFERHPLYITTRDNRYVTVSADYTNRTRMKQTRMKVSIYDAEGNLVAETTALRGRNPQSRTVNIKAQELEIANPKLWNLDTPYLYTCVAQLLKEDGSVADEYSEHFGIRTIEYGPDFGFKLNGKKVLLKGYANHHTLGALGAAAYPRAIEKRIQLMKQFGMNHIRTSHNPYSRQFIELCDKNGILVVDELYDKWTRQHTGSRVPFMNHFASDITEWVTRDRNSPSVGLWSLGNELQQDPNQPFNDFGVTCYKMMRPVLQRYDSTRLVTVAMHPRYRNWETDSLPCDLAMQTDIQAYNYRYMYFPGDGRRFPWMTFYQSEASTAAMGPNWFEMNLDKVIGLAYWGAIDYLGESQGWPAKGWAQGVFDISLNPKPKAYFMKSFFSDEPLVRLSVMEDKNAGVEWNGIITGTDRQSELWNRPEGSKANLVIYTNCDEVELLLNGKILGRRENPKDAKSRNKITWNGIDYKKGKIEAVGYRQGKAVARHALETTGKAVKIVAEADNSQWHADGQDLQHIRLRAVDSKGRTVLTCQDELTFTVDGDARLVAVTNGDINSHELNVTNQRQLWQGQAMVILRAGLAPSKITLTTDSKTFKTVTTKLETK
;
A
#
# COMPACT_ATOMS: atom_id res chain seq x y z
N MET A 1 1.77 -10.07 -41.15
CA MET A 1 2.17 -8.66 -41.22
C MET A 1 2.23 -8.13 -39.80
N LYS A 2 3.45 -8.06 -39.26
CA LYS A 2 3.70 -7.56 -37.88
C LYS A 2 3.73 -6.03 -37.93
N ARG A 3 2.83 -5.37 -37.23
CA ARG A 3 2.91 -3.92 -36.97
C ARG A 3 3.76 -3.70 -35.75
N ILE A 4 4.95 -3.16 -35.95
CA ILE A 4 5.85 -2.65 -34.93
C ILE A 4 5.30 -1.27 -34.55
N LEU A 5 4.80 -1.12 -33.30
CA LEU A 5 4.53 0.21 -32.72
C LEU A 5 5.86 0.75 -32.18
N LEU A 6 6.44 1.70 -32.87
CA LEU A 6 7.51 2.54 -32.33
C LEU A 6 6.88 3.55 -31.36
N PHE A 7 7.20 3.43 -30.09
CA PHE A 7 6.98 4.50 -29.11
C PHE A 7 8.06 5.56 -29.33
N HIS A 8 7.66 6.69 -29.91
CA HIS A 8 8.50 7.89 -29.95
C HIS A 8 8.39 8.62 -28.62
N PHE A 9 9.46 8.55 -27.83
CA PHE A 9 9.70 9.49 -26.75
C PHE A 9 10.02 10.85 -27.40
N PHE A 10 9.05 11.76 -27.44
CA PHE A 10 9.32 13.15 -27.80
C PHE A 10 9.98 13.83 -26.61
N ILE A 11 11.32 13.93 -26.63
CA ILE A 11 12.06 14.87 -25.80
C ILE A 11 11.80 16.26 -26.40
N PHE A 12 10.90 17.02 -25.75
CA PHE A 12 10.77 18.44 -26.02
C PHE A 12 11.94 19.18 -25.38
N THR A 13 13.05 19.31 -26.10
CA THR A 13 14.08 20.29 -25.77
C THR A 13 13.61 21.67 -26.23
N PHE A 14 12.92 22.40 -25.35
CA PHE A 14 12.76 23.84 -25.49
C PHE A 14 13.85 24.55 -24.69
N LEU A 15 14.78 25.20 -25.37
CA LEU A 15 15.66 26.21 -24.81
C LEU A 15 14.82 27.39 -24.31
N HIS A 16 14.48 27.38 -23.02
CA HIS A 16 14.08 28.60 -22.29
C HIS A 16 14.98 28.73 -21.07
N LEU A 17 16.06 29.48 -21.24
CA LEU A 17 16.87 29.98 -20.13
C LEU A 17 16.07 31.04 -19.37
N LEU A 18 15.30 30.66 -18.38
CA LEU A 18 14.85 31.50 -17.24
C LEU A 18 14.19 30.59 -16.23
N ALA A 19 14.36 30.85 -14.95
CA ALA A 19 14.00 30.02 -13.80
C ALA A 19 12.63 29.32 -13.92
N GLN A 20 12.57 28.18 -14.57
CA GLN A 20 11.43 27.27 -14.53
C GLN A 20 11.56 26.36 -13.32
N ARG A 21 10.42 25.88 -12.81
CA ARG A 21 10.39 24.82 -11.79
C ARG A 21 11.21 23.64 -12.29
N SER A 22 12.11 23.14 -11.45
CA SER A 22 12.82 21.89 -11.69
C SER A 22 12.87 21.05 -10.41
N VAL A 23 12.93 19.74 -10.58
CA VAL A 23 13.02 18.77 -9.48
C VAL A 23 14.26 17.93 -9.70
N GLU A 24 15.26 18.14 -8.86
CA GLU A 24 16.48 17.33 -8.83
C GLU A 24 16.27 16.15 -7.88
N ASN A 25 16.46 14.94 -8.41
CA ASN A 25 16.36 13.72 -7.62
C ASN A 25 17.60 13.56 -6.73
N LEU A 26 17.41 13.54 -5.42
CA LEU A 26 18.48 13.34 -4.44
C LEU A 26 18.57 11.90 -3.91
N ASN A 27 17.88 10.93 -4.48
CA ASN A 27 17.79 9.59 -3.93
C ASN A 27 19.08 8.77 -3.94
N PHE A 28 20.06 9.11 -4.77
CA PHE A 28 21.23 8.26 -5.00
C PHE A 28 22.46 8.68 -4.18
N GLN A 29 23.32 7.70 -3.88
CA GLN A 29 24.66 7.92 -3.31
C GLN A 29 24.68 8.65 -1.95
N TRP A 30 23.82 8.25 -1.03
CA TRP A 30 23.87 8.68 0.35
C TRP A 30 24.91 7.87 1.12
N GLN A 31 25.63 8.51 2.02
CA GLN A 31 26.37 7.82 3.07
C GLN A 31 25.46 7.58 4.27
N PHE A 32 25.42 6.35 4.74
CA PHE A 32 24.60 5.94 5.86
C PHE A 32 25.46 5.34 6.96
N ALA A 33 25.16 5.68 8.22
CA ALA A 33 25.74 5.09 9.41
C ALA A 33 24.73 5.06 10.57
N TYR A 34 25.02 4.23 11.59
CA TYR A 34 24.21 4.19 12.81
C TYR A 34 24.64 5.25 13.86
N ASP A 35 25.67 6.03 13.60
CA ASP A 35 26.16 7.09 14.44
C ASP A 35 26.41 8.39 13.67
N SER A 36 26.44 9.52 14.39
CA SER A 36 26.59 10.86 13.82
C SER A 36 27.99 11.17 13.30
N LEU A 37 28.98 10.35 13.63
CA LEU A 37 30.36 10.51 13.14
C LEU A 37 30.55 9.80 11.79
N PHE A 38 29.56 9.05 11.34
CA PHE A 38 29.60 8.21 10.14
C PHE A 38 30.71 7.15 10.19
N THR A 39 30.90 6.55 11.36
CA THR A 39 31.82 5.44 11.53
C THR A 39 31.34 4.25 10.71
N ASN A 40 32.25 3.65 9.90
CA ASN A 40 31.91 2.55 8.99
C ASN A 40 30.72 2.87 8.05
N ALA A 41 30.64 4.10 7.56
CA ALA A 41 29.57 4.48 6.66
C ALA A 41 29.55 3.64 5.38
N LYS A 42 28.36 3.24 4.95
CA LYS A 42 28.12 2.58 3.67
C LYS A 42 27.39 3.49 2.69
N THR A 43 27.61 3.30 1.40
CA THR A 43 26.84 4.00 0.36
C THR A 43 25.51 3.27 0.11
N ILE A 44 24.41 4.03 0.22
CA ILE A 44 23.05 3.52 -0.03
C ILE A 44 22.31 4.47 -0.97
N ASP A 45 21.20 4.00 -1.50
CA ASP A 45 20.25 4.80 -2.24
C ASP A 45 18.88 4.75 -1.56
N VAL A 46 18.11 5.81 -1.72
CA VAL A 46 16.75 5.99 -1.23
C VAL A 46 15.77 5.47 -2.31
N PRO A 47 14.67 4.77 -1.95
CA PRO A 47 14.17 4.55 -0.59
C PRO A 47 14.99 3.52 0.18
N HIS A 48 15.20 3.77 1.47
CA HIS A 48 16.00 2.93 2.35
C HIS A 48 15.36 2.76 3.73
N ASP A 49 15.30 1.52 4.19
CA ASP A 49 14.87 1.14 5.53
C ASP A 49 16.03 0.48 6.28
N PHE A 50 16.69 1.24 7.18
CA PHE A 50 17.83 0.72 7.93
C PHE A 50 17.44 -0.35 8.95
N GLN A 51 16.18 -0.38 9.37
CA GLN A 51 15.72 -1.27 10.42
C GLN A 51 15.51 -2.70 9.90
N ILE A 52 15.09 -2.87 8.64
CA ILE A 52 14.93 -4.21 8.05
C ILE A 52 16.26 -4.97 7.93
N GLU A 53 17.36 -4.25 7.84
CA GLU A 53 18.70 -4.83 7.74
C GLU A 53 19.23 -5.38 9.07
N GLN A 54 18.64 -4.93 10.21
CA GLN A 54 19.09 -5.33 11.54
C GLN A 54 18.81 -6.81 11.83
N PRO A 55 19.56 -7.43 12.73
CA PRO A 55 19.23 -8.76 13.25
C PRO A 55 17.86 -8.81 13.90
N TRP A 56 17.29 -10.01 13.96
CA TRP A 56 16.11 -10.27 14.78
C TRP A 56 16.53 -10.39 16.24
N VAL A 57 15.73 -9.84 17.14
CA VAL A 57 15.98 -9.89 18.58
C VAL A 57 15.00 -10.86 19.23
N ALA A 58 15.54 -11.96 19.76
CA ALA A 58 14.73 -12.87 20.55
C ALA A 58 14.31 -12.21 21.88
N PRO A 59 13.05 -12.37 22.33
CA PRO A 59 12.62 -11.82 23.61
C PRO A 59 13.44 -12.43 24.76
N SER A 60 13.78 -11.58 25.73
CA SER A 60 14.35 -12.05 27.00
C SER A 60 13.28 -12.69 27.90
N ALA A 61 13.70 -13.52 28.86
CA ALA A 61 12.77 -14.11 29.84
C ALA A 61 12.05 -13.06 30.71
N ASP A 62 12.64 -11.87 30.84
CA ASP A 62 12.12 -10.75 31.64
C ASP A 62 11.32 -9.75 30.82
N GLU A 63 11.11 -10.00 29.53
CA GLU A 63 10.35 -9.10 28.67
C GLU A 63 8.86 -9.06 29.12
N LYS A 64 8.50 -7.97 29.76
CA LYS A 64 7.14 -7.77 30.27
C LYS A 64 6.18 -7.51 29.12
N ALA A 65 5.00 -8.12 29.21
CA ALA A 65 3.88 -7.77 28.37
C ALA A 65 3.63 -6.26 28.44
N ASP A 66 3.47 -5.59 27.29
CA ASP A 66 3.07 -4.20 27.26
C ASP A 66 1.55 -4.12 27.54
N ASN A 67 1.20 -4.04 28.82
CA ASN A 67 -0.19 -3.96 29.28
C ASN A 67 -0.89 -2.67 28.82
N THR A 68 -0.19 -1.77 28.15
CA THR A 68 -0.77 -0.53 27.62
C THR A 68 -1.36 -0.71 26.24
N ASP A 69 -1.15 -1.87 25.61
CA ASP A 69 -1.72 -2.16 24.30
C ASP A 69 -3.13 -2.71 24.41
N VAL A 70 -4.04 -2.10 23.65
CA VAL A 70 -5.46 -2.48 23.59
C VAL A 70 -5.65 -3.85 22.94
N ALA A 71 -4.73 -4.28 22.11
CA ALA A 71 -4.71 -5.62 21.54
C ALA A 71 -4.11 -6.59 22.56
N ALA A 72 -4.95 -7.25 23.32
CA ALA A 72 -4.60 -8.16 24.42
C ALA A 72 -3.61 -9.29 24.08
N ASN A 73 -3.21 -9.43 22.84
CA ASN A 73 -2.34 -10.50 22.32
C ASN A 73 -0.95 -10.02 21.90
N ILE A 74 -0.65 -8.72 21.95
CA ILE A 74 0.71 -8.23 21.75
C ILE A 74 1.44 -8.34 23.06
N LYS A 75 2.37 -9.29 23.14
CA LYS A 75 3.03 -9.66 24.39
C LYS A 75 4.09 -8.66 24.84
N SER A 76 4.63 -7.86 23.91
CA SER A 76 5.70 -6.89 24.22
C SER A 76 5.88 -5.86 23.12
N ARG A 77 6.67 -4.81 23.39
CA ARG A 77 7.07 -3.82 22.37
C ARG A 77 7.87 -4.44 21.22
N LEU A 78 8.68 -5.44 21.49
CA LEU A 78 9.41 -6.18 20.45
C LEU A 78 8.43 -6.94 19.54
N SER A 79 7.48 -7.67 20.12
CA SER A 79 6.47 -8.38 19.33
C SER A 79 5.58 -7.42 18.52
N ALA A 80 5.23 -6.27 19.09
CA ALA A 80 4.52 -5.23 18.36
C ALA A 80 5.24 -4.80 17.08
N ARG A 81 6.57 -4.73 17.11
CA ARG A 81 7.41 -4.21 16.02
C ARG A 81 8.15 -5.28 15.23
N GLY A 82 7.72 -6.52 15.31
CA GLY A 82 8.30 -7.62 14.53
C GLY A 82 9.68 -8.03 14.96
N PHE A 83 10.01 -7.89 16.25
CA PHE A 83 11.29 -8.30 16.84
C PHE A 83 12.52 -7.62 16.21
N LYS A 84 12.36 -6.35 15.79
CA LYS A 84 13.44 -5.46 15.39
C LYS A 84 13.68 -4.41 16.47
N GLU A 85 14.94 -4.16 16.82
CA GLU A 85 15.28 -3.06 17.72
C GLU A 85 14.99 -1.70 17.09
N MET A 86 14.57 -0.77 17.92
CA MET A 86 14.50 0.64 17.53
C MET A 86 15.90 1.23 17.50
N GLY A 87 16.09 2.20 16.61
CA GLY A 87 17.40 2.80 16.43
C GLY A 87 17.35 4.18 15.80
N THR A 88 18.55 4.68 15.55
CA THR A 88 18.76 5.94 14.82
C THR A 88 19.67 5.65 13.64
N GLY A 89 19.25 6.11 12.46
CA GLY A 89 20.05 6.11 11.25
C GLY A 89 20.47 7.53 10.87
N TRP A 90 21.70 7.71 10.48
CA TRP A 90 22.25 8.97 10.01
C TRP A 90 22.58 8.87 8.53
N TYR A 91 22.08 9.82 7.77
CA TYR A 91 22.25 9.94 6.33
C TYR A 91 23.02 11.22 6.01
N ARG A 92 24.01 11.14 5.12
CA ARG A 92 24.78 12.30 4.66
C ARG A 92 24.89 12.31 3.16
N LYS A 93 24.60 13.47 2.56
CA LYS A 93 24.74 13.68 1.12
C LYS A 93 25.46 14.99 0.86
N THR A 94 26.42 14.97 -0.06
CA THR A 94 27.03 16.18 -0.61
C THR A 94 26.22 16.65 -1.82
N ILE A 95 25.76 17.89 -1.79
CA ILE A 95 25.07 18.55 -2.89
C ILE A 95 25.99 19.63 -3.43
N THR A 96 26.49 19.44 -4.66
CA THR A 96 27.26 20.49 -5.35
C THR A 96 26.29 21.43 -6.05
N HIS A 97 26.24 22.67 -5.64
CA HIS A 97 25.23 23.61 -6.10
C HIS A 97 25.82 24.98 -6.43
N THR A 98 25.19 25.67 -7.38
CA THR A 98 25.47 27.07 -7.68
C THR A 98 24.16 27.85 -7.66
N PRO A 99 23.82 28.53 -6.55
CA PRO A 99 22.60 29.31 -6.45
C PRO A 99 22.50 30.35 -7.55
N THR A 100 21.37 30.48 -8.18
CA THR A 100 21.05 31.47 -9.21
C THR A 100 20.20 32.59 -8.61
N SER A 101 20.33 33.79 -9.14
CA SER A 101 19.48 34.90 -8.73
C SER A 101 18.02 34.65 -9.09
N ASN A 102 17.09 35.16 -8.29
CA ASN A 102 15.64 35.02 -8.49
C ASN A 102 15.13 33.57 -8.51
N THR A 103 15.86 32.69 -7.83
CA THR A 103 15.46 31.28 -7.67
C THR A 103 15.29 30.95 -6.20
N ARG A 104 14.23 30.24 -5.89
CA ARG A 104 13.92 29.66 -4.58
C ARG A 104 14.27 28.18 -4.60
N TYR A 105 14.88 27.67 -3.54
CA TYR A 105 15.30 26.29 -3.40
C TYR A 105 14.65 25.65 -2.19
N LEU A 106 14.04 24.47 -2.39
CA LEU A 106 13.30 23.74 -1.38
C LEU A 106 13.82 22.30 -1.31
N LEU A 107 14.19 21.86 -0.13
CA LEU A 107 14.37 20.42 0.11
C LEU A 107 13.00 19.80 0.35
N ASP A 108 12.63 18.86 -0.48
CA ASP A 108 11.36 18.12 -0.41
C ASP A 108 11.62 16.71 0.08
N PHE A 109 10.95 16.33 1.18
CA PHE A 109 10.95 15.00 1.76
C PHE A 109 9.54 14.43 1.70
N GLU A 110 9.35 13.31 1.02
CA GLU A 110 8.05 12.60 1.02
C GLU A 110 7.76 11.88 2.34
N GLY A 111 8.75 11.74 3.22
CA GLY A 111 8.65 11.19 4.56
C GLY A 111 9.98 10.70 5.13
N ILE A 112 10.12 10.76 6.45
CA ILE A 112 11.27 10.23 7.20
C ILE A 112 10.73 9.37 8.35
N MET A 113 11.00 8.08 8.34
CA MET A 113 10.42 7.13 9.31
C MET A 113 11.34 6.95 10.53
N LEU A 114 10.84 7.06 11.75
CA LEU A 114 9.48 7.44 12.17
C LEU A 114 9.38 8.94 12.38
N THR A 115 10.47 9.56 12.86
CA THR A 115 10.69 10.99 13.05
C THR A 115 12.04 11.38 12.46
N GLY A 116 12.20 12.65 12.07
CA GLY A 116 13.43 13.09 11.42
C GLY A 116 13.85 14.49 11.79
N ASP A 117 15.17 14.69 11.86
CA ASP A 117 15.81 16.00 12.00
C ASP A 117 16.74 16.23 10.80
N VAL A 118 16.66 17.40 10.18
CA VAL A 118 17.40 17.77 8.96
C VAL A 118 18.39 18.88 9.27
N TYR A 119 19.63 18.70 8.81
CA TYR A 119 20.72 19.65 8.98
C TYR A 119 21.34 19.99 7.62
N LEU A 120 21.63 21.25 7.37
CA LEU A 120 22.36 21.71 6.20
C LEU A 120 23.59 22.50 6.64
N ASN A 121 24.76 22.10 6.17
CA ASN A 121 26.04 22.70 6.52
C ASN A 121 26.27 22.84 8.05
N GLY A 122 25.85 21.83 8.80
CA GLY A 122 25.97 21.75 10.26
C GLY A 122 24.85 22.47 11.05
N LYS A 123 23.95 23.20 10.38
CA LYS A 123 22.84 23.90 11.01
C LYS A 123 21.56 23.06 10.94
N HIS A 124 20.87 22.88 12.07
CA HIS A 124 19.52 22.30 12.07
C HIS A 124 18.55 23.23 11.35
N ILE A 125 17.79 22.71 10.38
CA ILE A 125 16.92 23.50 9.50
C ILE A 125 15.46 23.08 9.54
N GLY A 126 15.13 21.96 10.17
CA GLY A 126 13.77 21.44 10.27
C GLY A 126 13.73 19.93 10.44
N GLY A 127 12.57 19.33 10.18
CA GLY A 127 12.35 17.90 10.29
C GLY A 127 10.89 17.54 10.32
N THR A 128 10.58 16.31 10.75
CA THR A 128 9.21 15.82 10.93
C THR A 128 9.02 15.14 12.27
N ASP A 129 7.85 15.36 12.87
CA ASP A 129 7.41 14.70 14.08
C ASP A 129 6.49 13.50 13.79
N TYR A 130 5.96 13.40 12.56
CA TYR A 130 5.11 12.31 12.07
C TYR A 130 5.56 11.90 10.66
N GLY A 131 6.32 10.81 10.57
CA GLY A 131 7.08 10.44 9.37
C GLY A 131 6.26 10.00 8.16
N TYR A 132 4.94 9.82 8.30
CA TYR A 132 4.09 9.35 7.21
C TYR A 132 3.61 10.44 6.26
N VAL A 133 3.75 11.71 6.63
CA VAL A 133 3.44 12.86 5.76
C VAL A 133 4.72 13.52 5.28
N GLY A 134 4.67 14.10 4.08
CA GLY A 134 5.77 14.84 3.50
C GLY A 134 5.90 16.26 4.06
N PHE A 135 7.02 16.89 3.78
CA PHE A 135 7.26 18.29 4.12
C PHE A 135 8.35 18.88 3.23
N GLU A 136 8.39 20.21 3.14
CA GLU A 136 9.46 20.91 2.45
C GLU A 136 10.16 21.94 3.38
N ILE A 137 11.44 22.19 3.13
CA ILE A 137 12.24 23.16 3.86
C ILE A 137 12.82 24.17 2.86
N ASP A 138 12.54 25.47 3.05
CA ASP A 138 13.14 26.53 2.24
C ASP A 138 14.61 26.72 2.62
N VAL A 139 15.50 26.37 1.70
CA VAL A 139 16.97 26.46 1.84
C VAL A 139 17.60 27.54 0.98
N THR A 140 16.79 28.43 0.39
CA THR A 140 17.23 29.47 -0.54
C THR A 140 18.41 30.29 0.00
N ASN A 141 18.34 30.71 1.27
CA ASN A 141 19.37 31.51 1.91
C ASN A 141 20.44 30.68 2.66
N LEU A 142 20.37 29.34 2.57
CA LEU A 142 21.25 28.43 3.28
C LEU A 142 22.22 27.72 2.34
N LEU A 143 21.82 27.52 1.07
CA LEU A 143 22.68 26.95 0.05
C LEU A 143 23.83 27.89 -0.30
N ARG A 144 25.03 27.33 -0.43
CA ARG A 144 26.27 27.99 -0.81
C ARG A 144 26.67 27.57 -2.22
N LYS A 145 27.46 28.41 -2.88
CA LYS A 145 28.16 28.00 -4.09
C LYS A 145 29.21 26.94 -3.75
N GLY A 146 29.21 25.85 -4.50
CA GLY A 146 30.05 24.68 -4.28
C GLY A 146 29.37 23.63 -3.45
N GLU A 147 30.09 22.94 -2.58
CA GLU A 147 29.63 21.83 -1.79
C GLU A 147 28.75 22.23 -0.60
N ASN A 148 27.63 21.56 -0.46
CA ASN A 148 26.72 21.65 0.68
C ASN A 148 26.52 20.27 1.28
N ILE A 149 26.64 20.18 2.59
CA ILE A 149 26.50 18.92 3.32
C ILE A 149 25.10 18.86 3.92
N LEU A 150 24.26 18.01 3.36
CA LEU A 150 22.94 17.66 3.89
C LEU A 150 23.09 16.45 4.81
N VAL A 151 22.60 16.55 6.06
CA VAL A 151 22.56 15.46 7.02
C VAL A 151 21.12 15.27 7.49
N VAL A 152 20.67 14.01 7.50
CA VAL A 152 19.36 13.64 8.02
C VAL A 152 19.55 12.61 9.13
N LYS A 153 18.97 12.89 10.29
CA LYS A 153 18.82 11.92 11.39
C LYS A 153 17.42 11.36 11.33
N ALA A 154 17.28 10.06 11.12
CA ALA A 154 16.01 9.35 11.19
C ALA A 154 15.98 8.47 12.46
N SER A 155 14.92 8.55 13.25
CA SER A 155 14.80 7.81 14.50
C SER A 155 13.49 7.06 14.60
N THR A 156 13.58 5.79 15.03
CA THR A 156 12.44 4.97 15.43
C THR A 156 12.30 4.84 16.94
N GLN A 157 13.16 5.52 17.70
CA GLN A 157 13.18 5.54 19.16
C GLN A 157 12.05 6.42 19.69
N ASN A 158 10.83 5.90 19.69
CA ASN A 158 9.66 6.57 20.24
C ASN A 158 8.84 5.58 21.08
N GLU A 159 8.58 5.93 22.32
CA GLU A 159 7.76 5.11 23.23
C GLU A 159 6.32 4.91 22.72
N LYS A 160 5.80 5.88 21.97
CA LYS A 160 4.47 5.86 21.36
C LYS A 160 4.47 5.34 19.92
N ALA A 161 5.52 4.64 19.50
CA ALA A 161 5.55 4.03 18.17
C ALA A 161 4.46 2.98 18.01
N SER A 162 4.08 2.76 16.76
CA SER A 162 3.01 1.86 16.34
C SER A 162 3.16 0.43 16.86
N ARG A 163 2.06 -0.32 16.89
CA ARG A 163 2.02 -1.75 17.24
C ARG A 163 2.46 -2.67 16.10
N TRP A 164 2.76 -2.14 14.92
CA TRP A 164 3.31 -2.88 13.77
C TRP A 164 4.73 -2.44 13.45
N TYR A 165 5.41 -3.16 12.58
CA TYR A 165 6.71 -2.77 12.05
C TYR A 165 6.57 -1.54 11.14
N THR A 166 7.11 -0.42 11.55
CA THR A 166 7.05 0.85 10.80
C THR A 166 8.17 1.02 9.78
N GLY A 167 9.28 0.29 9.99
CA GLY A 167 10.55 0.60 9.36
C GLY A 167 11.23 1.83 9.93
N GLY A 168 12.36 2.21 9.35
CA GLY A 168 13.15 3.38 9.79
C GLY A 168 14.03 3.94 8.69
N GLY A 169 14.05 5.27 8.52
CA GLY A 169 14.96 5.93 7.60
C GLY A 169 14.30 6.78 6.51
N LEU A 170 15.06 7.06 5.46
CA LEU A 170 14.57 7.74 4.24
C LEU A 170 13.82 6.72 3.36
N PHE A 171 12.59 6.40 3.75
CA PHE A 171 11.82 5.33 3.15
C PHE A 171 11.00 5.74 1.92
N ARG A 172 11.02 7.04 1.57
CA ARG A 172 10.40 7.67 0.41
C ARG A 172 11.35 8.65 -0.23
N ASN A 173 11.00 9.25 -1.37
CA ASN A 173 11.86 10.12 -2.15
C ASN A 173 12.31 11.38 -1.40
N VAL A 174 13.49 11.86 -1.81
CA VAL A 174 14.07 13.15 -1.42
C VAL A 174 14.45 13.91 -2.68
N SER A 175 14.09 15.20 -2.76
CA SER A 175 14.36 16.05 -3.92
C SER A 175 14.81 17.45 -3.52
N LEU A 176 15.54 18.11 -4.42
CA LEU A 176 15.77 19.54 -4.39
C LEU A 176 14.91 20.19 -5.47
N VAL A 177 13.92 20.97 -5.05
CA VAL A 177 13.00 21.67 -5.95
C VAL A 177 13.48 23.12 -6.11
N SER A 178 13.64 23.55 -7.37
CA SER A 178 13.92 24.95 -7.72
C SER A 178 12.67 25.59 -8.29
N THR A 179 12.30 26.79 -7.84
CA THR A 179 11.20 27.58 -8.37
C THR A 179 11.60 29.02 -8.58
N PRO A 180 10.91 29.81 -9.41
CA PRO A 180 11.06 31.25 -9.39
C PRO A 180 10.84 31.82 -7.97
N ALA A 181 11.54 32.90 -7.61
CA ALA A 181 11.42 33.50 -6.27
C ALA A 181 10.28 34.53 -6.19
N ASP A 182 9.79 35.01 -7.32
CA ASP A 182 8.86 36.14 -7.42
C ASP A 182 7.42 35.74 -7.72
N ILE A 183 7.21 34.75 -8.62
CA ILE A 183 5.89 34.22 -8.97
C ILE A 183 6.02 32.69 -9.07
N TYR A 184 5.35 31.96 -8.18
CA TYR A 184 5.46 30.51 -8.12
C TYR A 184 4.20 29.85 -7.54
N PHE A 185 3.96 28.61 -7.94
CA PHE A 185 2.98 27.74 -7.32
C PHE A 185 3.48 27.22 -5.96
N GLU A 186 2.57 27.13 -5.01
CA GLU A 186 2.87 26.51 -3.71
C GLU A 186 3.02 24.99 -3.83
N ARG A 187 3.27 24.31 -2.70
CA ARG A 187 3.31 22.84 -2.63
C ARG A 187 1.93 22.27 -2.88
N HIS A 188 1.81 21.24 -3.73
CA HIS A 188 0.53 20.62 -4.12
C HIS A 188 -0.56 21.64 -4.47
N PRO A 189 -0.29 22.54 -5.41
CA PRO A 189 -1.09 23.76 -5.55
C PRO A 189 -2.45 23.54 -6.17
N LEU A 190 -2.57 22.51 -7.05
CA LEU A 190 -3.78 22.34 -7.85
C LEU A 190 -4.90 21.68 -7.03
N TYR A 191 -6.11 22.19 -7.23
CA TYR A 191 -7.34 21.53 -6.83
C TYR A 191 -8.23 21.40 -8.06
N ILE A 192 -8.40 20.16 -8.53
CA ILE A 192 -9.11 19.79 -9.74
C ILE A 192 -10.39 19.08 -9.32
N THR A 193 -11.54 19.63 -9.68
CA THR A 193 -12.84 19.04 -9.42
C THR A 193 -13.59 18.77 -10.71
N THR A 194 -14.39 17.72 -10.71
CA THR A 194 -15.18 17.31 -11.88
C THR A 194 -16.67 17.30 -11.53
N ARG A 195 -17.52 17.68 -12.47
CA ARG A 195 -18.98 17.71 -12.33
C ARG A 195 -19.65 17.11 -13.57
N ASP A 196 -20.74 16.39 -13.35
CA ASP A 196 -21.57 15.77 -14.40
C ASP A 196 -20.77 14.92 -15.41
N ASN A 197 -19.65 14.31 -14.93
CA ASN A 197 -18.72 13.52 -15.75
C ASN A 197 -18.16 14.26 -16.99
N ARG A 198 -18.16 15.59 -17.00
CA ARG A 198 -17.86 16.38 -18.20
C ARG A 198 -17.14 17.69 -17.90
N TYR A 199 -17.52 18.37 -16.84
CA TYR A 199 -17.02 19.70 -16.53
C TYR A 199 -15.88 19.62 -15.54
N VAL A 200 -14.82 20.38 -15.77
CA VAL A 200 -13.61 20.42 -14.95
C VAL A 200 -13.38 21.83 -14.45
N THR A 201 -13.21 21.99 -13.15
CA THR A 201 -12.80 23.26 -12.54
C THR A 201 -11.41 23.08 -11.94
N VAL A 202 -10.52 24.04 -12.20
CA VAL A 202 -9.16 24.04 -11.69
C VAL A 202 -8.93 25.30 -10.86
N SER A 203 -8.46 25.15 -9.65
CA SER A 203 -7.93 26.26 -8.84
C SER A 203 -6.52 25.93 -8.39
N ALA A 204 -5.74 26.97 -8.08
CA ALA A 204 -4.37 26.81 -7.64
C ALA A 204 -3.98 27.84 -6.59
N ASP A 205 -3.17 27.38 -5.63
CA ASP A 205 -2.52 28.25 -4.65
C ASP A 205 -1.15 28.69 -5.17
N TYR A 206 -0.91 30.00 -5.17
CA TYR A 206 0.33 30.58 -5.68
C TYR A 206 0.76 31.80 -4.87
N THR A 207 2.03 32.15 -4.98
CA THR A 207 2.59 33.40 -4.44
C THR A 207 3.02 34.31 -5.59
N ASN A 208 2.67 35.59 -5.50
CA ASN A 208 3.15 36.65 -6.39
C ASN A 208 3.73 37.80 -5.55
N ARG A 209 5.03 37.97 -5.57
CA ARG A 209 5.78 39.02 -4.85
C ARG A 209 6.06 40.23 -5.72
N THR A 210 5.67 40.23 -6.98
CA THR A 210 5.90 41.33 -7.92
C THR A 210 4.88 42.46 -7.72
N ARG A 211 5.09 43.54 -8.48
CA ARG A 211 4.14 44.67 -8.52
C ARG A 211 3.05 44.54 -9.57
N MET A 212 2.92 43.35 -10.21
CA MET A 212 1.88 43.10 -11.22
C MET A 212 0.50 43.41 -10.66
N LYS A 213 -0.35 44.05 -11.47
CA LYS A 213 -1.72 44.39 -11.11
C LYS A 213 -2.64 43.15 -11.18
N GLN A 214 -2.34 42.20 -12.04
CA GLN A 214 -3.07 40.96 -12.23
C GLN A 214 -2.10 39.79 -12.41
N THR A 215 -2.48 38.63 -11.88
CA THR A 215 -1.85 37.36 -12.22
C THR A 215 -2.76 36.62 -13.19
N ARG A 216 -2.18 36.02 -14.22
CA ARG A 216 -2.86 35.14 -15.16
C ARG A 216 -2.43 33.71 -14.91
N MET A 217 -3.36 32.79 -14.92
CA MET A 217 -3.10 31.36 -14.91
C MET A 217 -3.73 30.72 -16.15
N LYS A 218 -2.92 30.20 -17.03
CA LYS A 218 -3.35 29.39 -18.15
C LYS A 218 -3.51 27.95 -17.66
N VAL A 219 -4.61 27.30 -18.01
CA VAL A 219 -4.89 25.91 -17.69
C VAL A 219 -5.15 25.18 -18.99
N SER A 220 -4.37 24.13 -19.24
CA SER A 220 -4.50 23.25 -20.42
C SER A 220 -4.73 21.82 -19.95
N ILE A 221 -5.72 21.13 -20.50
CA ILE A 221 -6.02 19.73 -20.19
C ILE A 221 -5.67 18.87 -21.41
N TYR A 222 -4.87 17.85 -21.17
CA TYR A 222 -4.44 16.89 -22.17
C TYR A 222 -5.04 15.51 -21.89
N ASP A 223 -5.37 14.79 -22.96
CA ASP A 223 -5.76 13.37 -22.85
C ASP A 223 -4.52 12.46 -22.64
N ALA A 224 -4.75 11.15 -22.46
CA ALA A 224 -3.65 10.19 -22.23
C ALA A 224 -2.74 10.03 -23.46
N GLU A 225 -3.20 10.42 -24.63
CA GLU A 225 -2.46 10.41 -25.90
C GLU A 225 -1.67 11.72 -26.12
N GLY A 226 -1.79 12.71 -25.20
CA GLY A 226 -1.11 14.00 -25.24
C GLY A 226 -1.80 15.07 -26.10
N ASN A 227 -3.04 14.86 -26.51
CA ASN A 227 -3.79 15.86 -27.26
C ASN A 227 -4.45 16.87 -26.32
N LEU A 228 -4.38 18.16 -26.68
CA LEU A 228 -5.10 19.22 -25.97
C LEU A 228 -6.62 19.07 -26.16
N VAL A 229 -7.35 18.87 -25.06
CA VAL A 229 -8.80 18.65 -25.09
C VAL A 229 -9.62 19.83 -24.53
N ALA A 230 -9.01 20.67 -23.69
CA ALA A 230 -9.63 21.88 -23.19
C ALA A 230 -8.58 22.89 -22.72
N GLU A 231 -8.88 24.18 -22.83
CA GLU A 231 -7.98 25.24 -22.38
C GLU A 231 -8.76 26.49 -21.91
N THR A 232 -8.26 27.18 -20.88
CA THR A 232 -8.79 28.46 -20.41
C THR A 232 -7.72 29.29 -19.75
N THR A 233 -8.01 30.59 -19.53
CA THR A 233 -7.12 31.49 -18.77
C THR A 233 -7.92 32.16 -17.65
N ALA A 234 -7.45 32.00 -16.42
CA ALA A 234 -7.95 32.69 -15.25
C ALA A 234 -7.20 33.99 -14.99
N LEU A 235 -7.92 34.96 -14.45
CA LEU A 235 -7.39 36.26 -14.04
C LEU A 235 -7.66 36.49 -12.55
N ARG A 236 -6.67 36.97 -11.83
CA ARG A 236 -6.83 37.42 -10.44
C ARG A 236 -6.17 38.76 -10.20
N GLY A 237 -6.93 39.68 -9.64
CA GLY A 237 -6.41 40.96 -9.18
C GLY A 237 -5.40 40.75 -8.03
N ARG A 238 -4.48 41.70 -7.90
CA ARG A 238 -3.48 41.70 -6.83
C ARG A 238 -4.13 41.76 -5.46
N ASN A 239 -3.69 40.89 -4.56
CA ASN A 239 -3.99 41.01 -3.13
C ASN A 239 -2.73 41.46 -2.38
N PRO A 240 -2.60 42.77 -2.06
CA PRO A 240 -1.38 43.28 -1.45
C PRO A 240 -1.15 42.83 -0.01
N GLN A 241 -2.16 42.26 0.64
CA GLN A 241 -2.10 41.86 2.05
C GLN A 241 -1.81 40.34 2.21
N SER A 242 -1.89 39.55 1.17
CA SER A 242 -1.65 38.11 1.21
C SER A 242 -0.45 37.73 0.35
N ARG A 243 0.44 36.89 0.91
CA ARG A 243 1.57 36.32 0.15
C ARG A 243 1.14 35.13 -0.70
N THR A 244 0.30 34.27 -0.13
CA THR A 244 -0.29 33.12 -0.83
C THR A 244 -1.74 33.42 -1.12
N VAL A 245 -2.17 33.22 -2.37
CA VAL A 245 -3.53 33.45 -2.84
C VAL A 245 -4.00 32.32 -3.75
N ASN A 246 -5.30 32.09 -3.78
CA ASN A 246 -5.92 31.13 -4.68
C ASN A 246 -6.39 31.81 -5.95
N ILE A 247 -6.17 31.20 -7.11
CA ILE A 247 -6.72 31.57 -8.41
C ILE A 247 -7.57 30.42 -8.93
N LYS A 248 -8.78 30.74 -9.41
CA LYS A 248 -9.72 29.75 -9.93
C LYS A 248 -9.99 30.02 -11.41
N ALA A 249 -9.81 29.00 -12.24
CA ALA A 249 -10.14 29.03 -13.66
C ALA A 249 -11.66 28.97 -13.88
N GLN A 250 -12.12 29.48 -15.04
CA GLN A 250 -13.46 29.21 -15.51
C GLN A 250 -13.63 27.70 -15.74
N GLU A 251 -14.86 27.21 -15.57
CA GLU A 251 -15.18 25.81 -15.81
C GLU A 251 -14.90 25.44 -17.27
N LEU A 252 -14.21 24.33 -17.45
CA LEU A 252 -13.85 23.76 -18.74
C LEU A 252 -14.79 22.61 -19.06
N GLU A 253 -15.26 22.54 -20.28
CA GLU A 253 -16.04 21.42 -20.78
C GLU A 253 -15.15 20.51 -21.63
N ILE A 254 -15.13 19.23 -21.33
CA ILE A 254 -14.46 18.21 -22.15
C ILE A 254 -15.54 17.51 -22.98
N ALA A 255 -15.46 17.67 -24.28
CA ALA A 255 -16.35 16.97 -25.20
C ALA A 255 -16.00 15.48 -25.24
N ASN A 256 -17.02 14.61 -25.03
CA ASN A 256 -16.85 13.15 -25.05
C ASN A 256 -15.77 12.63 -24.07
N PRO A 257 -15.86 12.90 -22.77
CA PRO A 257 -14.86 12.51 -21.81
C PRO A 257 -14.78 10.99 -21.65
N LYS A 258 -13.57 10.47 -21.55
CA LYS A 258 -13.30 9.09 -21.12
C LYS A 258 -13.28 9.07 -19.60
N LEU A 259 -14.17 8.26 -18.99
CA LEU A 259 -14.31 8.24 -17.55
C LEU A 259 -13.29 7.29 -16.90
N TRP A 260 -12.76 7.72 -15.77
CA TRP A 260 -11.98 6.83 -14.91
C TRP A 260 -12.91 5.80 -14.25
N ASN A 261 -12.55 4.52 -14.33
CA ASN A 261 -13.25 3.43 -13.65
C ASN A 261 -12.27 2.28 -13.35
N LEU A 262 -12.76 1.21 -12.71
CA LEU A 262 -11.93 0.10 -12.23
C LEU A 262 -11.32 -0.75 -13.37
N ASP A 263 -11.98 -0.82 -14.52
CA ASP A 263 -11.57 -1.66 -15.66
C ASP A 263 -10.76 -0.86 -16.68
N THR A 264 -11.11 0.41 -16.87
CA THR A 264 -10.44 1.35 -17.79
C THR A 264 -10.12 2.65 -17.06
N PRO A 265 -9.05 2.66 -16.24
CA PRO A 265 -8.66 3.79 -15.41
C PRO A 265 -8.01 4.91 -16.23
N TYR A 266 -8.84 5.68 -16.94
CA TYR A 266 -8.37 6.73 -17.84
C TYR A 266 -7.99 7.99 -17.08
N LEU A 267 -6.79 8.51 -17.33
CA LEU A 267 -6.24 9.70 -16.71
C LEU A 267 -6.01 10.81 -17.74
N TYR A 268 -6.32 12.04 -17.33
CA TYR A 268 -5.96 13.27 -18.01
C TYR A 268 -4.79 13.94 -17.31
N THR A 269 -4.07 14.80 -18.03
CA THR A 269 -3.04 15.67 -17.47
C THR A 269 -3.52 17.12 -17.49
N CYS A 270 -3.56 17.76 -16.33
CA CYS A 270 -3.79 19.19 -16.18
C CYS A 270 -2.42 19.87 -16.08
N VAL A 271 -2.16 20.84 -16.97
CA VAL A 271 -0.98 21.71 -16.92
C VAL A 271 -1.46 23.12 -16.60
N ALA A 272 -0.98 23.68 -15.50
CA ALA A 272 -1.24 25.05 -15.09
C ALA A 272 0.03 25.89 -15.21
N GLN A 273 -0.06 27.06 -15.83
CA GLN A 273 1.05 28.00 -16.03
C GLN A 273 0.71 29.37 -15.45
N LEU A 274 1.55 29.86 -14.54
CA LEU A 274 1.50 31.27 -14.11
C LEU A 274 2.23 32.12 -15.15
N LEU A 275 1.56 33.18 -15.63
CA LEU A 275 2.08 34.03 -16.69
C LEU A 275 2.50 35.39 -16.14
N LYS A 276 3.63 35.93 -16.64
CA LYS A 276 4.11 37.29 -16.43
C LYS A 276 3.28 38.28 -17.27
N GLU A 277 3.49 39.60 -17.09
CA GLU A 277 2.77 40.63 -17.83
C GLU A 277 3.02 40.57 -19.35
N ASP A 278 4.23 40.20 -19.76
CA ASP A 278 4.62 40.00 -21.15
C ASP A 278 4.09 38.70 -21.80
N GLY A 279 3.40 37.87 -21.00
CA GLY A 279 2.85 36.60 -21.45
C GLY A 279 3.81 35.41 -21.32
N SER A 280 5.04 35.62 -20.92
CA SER A 280 5.98 34.52 -20.67
C SER A 280 5.58 33.72 -19.42
N VAL A 281 5.93 32.41 -19.42
CA VAL A 281 5.65 31.52 -18.28
C VAL A 281 6.59 31.87 -17.13
N ALA A 282 6.01 32.14 -15.96
CA ALA A 282 6.74 32.32 -14.73
C ALA A 282 7.02 30.97 -14.05
N ASP A 283 5.99 30.19 -13.79
CA ASP A 283 6.07 28.85 -13.20
C ASP A 283 5.04 27.92 -13.84
N GLU A 284 5.32 26.62 -13.86
CA GLU A 284 4.45 25.58 -14.41
C GLU A 284 4.31 24.44 -13.43
N TYR A 285 3.11 23.88 -13.32
CA TYR A 285 2.82 22.71 -12.52
C TYR A 285 1.86 21.79 -13.27
N SER A 286 2.14 20.49 -13.22
CA SER A 286 1.28 19.47 -13.86
C SER A 286 0.80 18.44 -12.85
N GLU A 287 -0.43 17.96 -13.05
CA GLU A 287 -1.07 16.95 -12.21
C GLU A 287 -1.94 16.03 -13.05
N HIS A 288 -1.95 14.74 -12.70
CA HIS A 288 -2.89 13.79 -13.29
C HIS A 288 -4.20 13.78 -12.52
N PHE A 289 -5.31 13.58 -13.25
CA PHE A 289 -6.61 13.42 -12.64
C PHE A 289 -7.52 12.52 -13.51
N GLY A 290 -8.58 12.00 -12.92
CA GLY A 290 -9.59 11.23 -13.63
C GLY A 290 -10.95 11.88 -13.54
N ILE A 291 -11.74 11.80 -14.61
CA ILE A 291 -13.14 12.27 -14.61
C ILE A 291 -14.01 11.13 -14.13
N ARG A 292 -14.73 11.33 -13.03
CA ARG A 292 -15.64 10.35 -12.46
C ARG A 292 -16.66 11.01 -11.54
N THR A 293 -17.77 10.31 -11.27
CA THR A 293 -18.68 10.62 -10.17
C THR A 293 -18.71 9.47 -9.17
N ILE A 294 -18.78 9.81 -7.88
CA ILE A 294 -19.02 8.86 -6.79
C ILE A 294 -20.23 9.30 -5.98
N GLU A 295 -21.01 8.30 -5.58
CA GLU A 295 -22.22 8.50 -4.78
C GLU A 295 -22.24 7.48 -3.65
N TYR A 296 -22.71 7.91 -2.49
CA TYR A 296 -22.96 7.08 -1.33
C TYR A 296 -24.39 7.17 -0.88
N GLY A 297 -24.97 6.08 -0.43
CA GLY A 297 -26.33 6.09 0.07
C GLY A 297 -26.76 4.80 0.74
N PRO A 298 -27.73 4.86 1.69
CA PRO A 298 -28.15 3.74 2.51
C PRO A 298 -28.84 2.61 1.73
N ASP A 299 -29.37 2.91 0.54
CA ASP A 299 -30.10 1.93 -0.26
C ASP A 299 -29.26 1.23 -1.33
N PHE A 300 -28.06 1.77 -1.61
CA PHE A 300 -27.19 1.19 -2.64
C PHE A 300 -25.70 1.10 -2.22
N GLY A 301 -25.32 1.63 -1.07
CA GLY A 301 -23.95 1.71 -0.60
C GLY A 301 -23.09 2.66 -1.41
N PHE A 302 -22.47 2.21 -2.50
CA PHE A 302 -21.54 3.01 -3.32
C PHE A 302 -21.82 2.84 -4.82
N LYS A 303 -21.79 3.97 -5.54
CA LYS A 303 -21.80 3.98 -7.01
C LYS A 303 -20.62 4.74 -7.57
N LEU A 304 -20.07 4.22 -8.66
CA LEU A 304 -19.07 4.87 -9.50
C LEU A 304 -19.66 5.08 -10.89
N ASN A 305 -19.68 6.34 -11.33
CA ASN A 305 -20.29 6.73 -12.62
C ASN A 305 -21.73 6.23 -12.78
N GLY A 306 -22.54 6.36 -11.70
CA GLY A 306 -23.94 5.94 -11.65
C GLY A 306 -24.16 4.43 -11.51
N LYS A 307 -23.11 3.59 -11.58
CA LYS A 307 -23.23 2.13 -11.45
C LYS A 307 -22.86 1.67 -10.04
N LYS A 308 -23.68 0.78 -9.46
CA LYS A 308 -23.35 0.11 -8.20
C LYS A 308 -22.02 -0.59 -8.33
N VAL A 309 -21.12 -0.30 -7.38
CA VAL A 309 -19.84 -0.99 -7.19
C VAL A 309 -19.75 -1.46 -5.76
N LEU A 310 -19.38 -2.71 -5.56
CA LEU A 310 -19.12 -3.27 -4.25
C LEU A 310 -17.62 -3.26 -3.99
N LEU A 311 -17.19 -2.61 -2.91
CA LEU A 311 -15.78 -2.58 -2.53
C LEU A 311 -15.36 -3.94 -1.98
N LYS A 312 -14.44 -4.59 -2.69
CA LYS A 312 -13.88 -5.91 -2.43
C LYS A 312 -12.40 -5.72 -2.15
N GLY A 313 -12.01 -5.63 -0.88
CA GLY A 313 -10.67 -5.17 -0.60
C GLY A 313 -10.00 -5.75 0.62
N TYR A 314 -8.89 -5.15 0.93
CA TYR A 314 -8.10 -5.43 2.12
C TYR A 314 -7.63 -4.14 2.81
N ALA A 315 -7.31 -4.28 4.10
CA ALA A 315 -6.61 -3.32 4.91
C ALA A 315 -5.30 -3.96 5.39
N ASN A 316 -4.19 -3.28 5.23
CA ASN A 316 -2.85 -3.78 5.59
C ASN A 316 -1.95 -2.60 5.93
N HIS A 317 -0.81 -2.86 6.56
CA HIS A 317 0.20 -1.83 6.76
C HIS A 317 1.00 -1.56 5.47
N HIS A 318 1.66 -0.39 5.40
CA HIS A 318 2.36 0.10 4.22
C HIS A 318 3.62 -0.69 3.83
N THR A 319 4.16 -1.50 4.74
CA THR A 319 5.42 -2.21 4.55
C THR A 319 5.36 -3.29 3.46
N LEU A 320 6.48 -3.53 2.80
CA LEU A 320 6.62 -4.36 1.59
C LEU A 320 7.42 -5.65 1.86
N GLY A 321 7.12 -6.33 2.96
CA GLY A 321 7.75 -7.61 3.31
C GLY A 321 9.26 -7.46 3.54
N ALA A 322 10.06 -8.19 2.78
CA ALA A 322 11.53 -8.19 2.90
C ALA A 322 12.20 -6.84 2.58
N LEU A 323 11.50 -5.95 1.90
CA LEU A 323 11.96 -4.58 1.62
C LEU A 323 11.67 -3.61 2.78
N GLY A 324 11.02 -4.08 3.85
CA GLY A 324 10.60 -3.23 4.95
C GLY A 324 9.65 -2.12 4.52
N ALA A 325 9.92 -0.89 4.96
CA ALA A 325 9.13 0.28 4.61
C ALA A 325 9.56 0.97 3.30
N ALA A 326 10.71 0.59 2.73
CA ALA A 326 11.24 1.22 1.52
C ALA A 326 10.23 1.16 0.36
N ALA A 327 9.68 2.31 -0.02
CA ALA A 327 8.51 2.44 -0.89
C ALA A 327 8.87 2.33 -2.38
N TYR A 328 9.39 1.19 -2.80
CA TYR A 328 9.70 0.93 -4.20
C TYR A 328 8.43 0.80 -5.06
N PRO A 329 8.26 1.61 -6.12
CA PRO A 329 7.06 1.59 -6.96
C PRO A 329 6.74 0.20 -7.54
N ARG A 330 7.73 -0.53 -8.02
CA ARG A 330 7.53 -1.88 -8.59
C ARG A 330 7.00 -2.90 -7.58
N ALA A 331 7.45 -2.84 -6.33
CA ALA A 331 6.96 -3.74 -5.28
C ALA A 331 5.51 -3.40 -4.89
N ILE A 332 5.15 -2.11 -4.90
CA ILE A 332 3.79 -1.64 -4.69
C ILE A 332 2.90 -2.11 -5.85
N GLU A 333 3.31 -1.90 -7.09
CA GLU A 333 2.57 -2.31 -8.28
C GLU A 333 2.32 -3.81 -8.32
N LYS A 334 3.34 -4.62 -8.01
CA LYS A 334 3.23 -6.09 -7.91
C LYS A 334 2.13 -6.49 -6.92
N ARG A 335 2.07 -5.84 -5.76
CA ARG A 335 1.02 -6.07 -4.76
C ARG A 335 -0.36 -5.72 -5.31
N ILE A 336 -0.51 -4.56 -5.94
CA ILE A 336 -1.77 -4.11 -6.55
C ILE A 336 -2.23 -5.10 -7.64
N GLN A 337 -1.34 -5.50 -8.52
CA GLN A 337 -1.65 -6.44 -9.59
C GLN A 337 -2.07 -7.81 -9.05
N LEU A 338 -1.38 -8.32 -8.00
CA LEU A 338 -1.77 -9.56 -7.33
C LEU A 338 -3.19 -9.46 -6.75
N MET A 339 -3.50 -8.35 -6.08
CA MET A 339 -4.83 -8.14 -5.50
C MET A 339 -5.93 -8.14 -6.58
N LYS A 340 -5.70 -7.47 -7.71
CA LYS A 340 -6.62 -7.49 -8.85
C LYS A 340 -6.84 -8.90 -9.40
N GLN A 341 -5.79 -9.73 -9.51
CA GLN A 341 -5.89 -11.13 -9.95
C GLN A 341 -6.80 -11.97 -9.04
N PHE A 342 -6.96 -11.56 -7.77
CA PHE A 342 -7.85 -12.20 -6.82
C PHE A 342 -9.22 -11.53 -6.70
N GLY A 343 -9.57 -10.62 -7.63
CA GLY A 343 -10.88 -9.97 -7.72
C GLY A 343 -11.06 -8.78 -6.77
N MET A 344 -10.00 -8.28 -6.17
CA MET A 344 -10.03 -7.08 -5.34
C MET A 344 -10.01 -5.81 -6.20
N ASN A 345 -10.72 -4.80 -5.73
CA ASN A 345 -10.82 -3.49 -6.36
C ASN A 345 -10.64 -2.33 -5.36
N HIS A 346 -10.26 -2.65 -4.11
CA HIS A 346 -10.26 -1.70 -3.03
C HIS A 346 -9.12 -1.94 -2.04
N ILE A 347 -8.55 -0.85 -1.52
CA ILE A 347 -7.54 -0.85 -0.45
C ILE A 347 -7.89 0.22 0.57
N ARG A 348 -7.79 -0.10 1.87
CA ARG A 348 -7.75 0.86 2.95
C ARG A 348 -6.33 1.01 3.44
N THR A 349 -5.80 2.26 3.46
CA THR A 349 -4.42 2.55 3.88
C THR A 349 -4.30 2.55 5.40
N SER A 350 -4.15 1.38 6.01
CA SER A 350 -4.13 1.22 7.47
C SER A 350 -2.72 1.41 8.04
N HIS A 351 -2.48 2.25 9.02
CA HIS A 351 -3.37 3.30 9.55
C HIS A 351 -2.60 4.62 9.43
N ASN A 352 -2.24 4.99 8.21
CA ASN A 352 -1.41 6.16 7.89
C ASN A 352 -1.47 6.46 6.38
N PRO A 353 -1.13 7.68 5.95
CA PRO A 353 -0.95 7.98 4.53
C PRO A 353 0.14 7.11 3.89
N TYR A 354 -0.18 6.47 2.76
CA TYR A 354 0.81 5.74 1.97
C TYR A 354 1.62 6.69 1.09
N SER A 355 2.61 6.18 0.35
CA SER A 355 3.43 7.01 -0.52
C SER A 355 2.60 7.60 -1.68
N ARG A 356 3.06 8.73 -2.24
CA ARG A 356 2.44 9.31 -3.44
C ARG A 356 2.39 8.31 -4.59
N GLN A 357 3.48 7.54 -4.80
CA GLN A 357 3.56 6.51 -5.84
C GLN A 357 2.52 5.41 -5.65
N PHE A 358 2.15 5.07 -4.40
CA PHE A 358 1.07 4.12 -4.14
C PHE A 358 -0.27 4.64 -4.68
N ILE A 359 -0.61 5.90 -4.39
CA ILE A 359 -1.84 6.53 -4.85
C ILE A 359 -1.86 6.62 -6.39
N GLU A 360 -0.77 7.07 -7.01
CA GLU A 360 -0.62 7.14 -8.47
C GLU A 360 -0.76 5.75 -9.14
N LEU A 361 -0.23 4.70 -8.51
CA LEU A 361 -0.40 3.33 -9.00
C LEU A 361 -1.83 2.82 -8.83
N CYS A 362 -2.55 3.23 -7.77
CA CYS A 362 -3.98 2.95 -7.64
C CYS A 362 -4.78 3.65 -8.73
N ASP A 363 -4.46 4.91 -9.06
CA ASP A 363 -5.06 5.66 -10.15
C ASP A 363 -4.89 4.95 -11.50
N LYS A 364 -3.67 4.51 -11.80
CA LYS A 364 -3.30 3.82 -13.06
C LYS A 364 -3.90 2.41 -13.17
N ASN A 365 -4.13 1.75 -12.04
CA ASN A 365 -4.61 0.38 -12.00
C ASN A 365 -6.11 0.23 -11.70
N GLY A 366 -6.84 1.32 -11.49
CA GLY A 366 -8.28 1.27 -11.20
C GLY A 366 -8.58 0.61 -9.84
N ILE A 367 -7.92 1.05 -8.79
CA ILE A 367 -8.15 0.63 -7.41
C ILE A 367 -8.76 1.78 -6.63
N LEU A 368 -9.87 1.54 -5.95
CA LEU A 368 -10.46 2.52 -5.03
C LEU A 368 -9.73 2.49 -3.68
N VAL A 369 -9.50 3.67 -3.12
CA VAL A 369 -8.77 3.83 -1.86
C VAL A 369 -9.67 4.51 -0.83
N VAL A 370 -9.74 3.91 0.36
CA VAL A 370 -10.08 4.63 1.59
C VAL A 370 -8.75 5.06 2.20
N ASP A 371 -8.47 6.35 2.11
CA ASP A 371 -7.19 6.91 2.53
C ASP A 371 -7.27 7.39 3.97
N GLU A 372 -6.35 6.89 4.83
CA GLU A 372 -6.42 7.07 6.28
C GLU A 372 -5.22 7.83 6.81
N LEU A 373 -5.46 8.79 7.71
CA LEU A 373 -4.45 9.68 8.25
C LEU A 373 -3.73 9.10 9.47
N TYR A 374 -4.48 8.63 10.45
CA TYR A 374 -3.95 8.18 11.76
C TYR A 374 -4.52 6.84 12.20
N ASP A 375 -3.77 6.13 13.06
CA ASP A 375 -4.31 5.02 13.86
C ASP A 375 -5.05 5.59 15.07
N LYS A 376 -4.33 6.11 16.04
CA LYS A 376 -4.85 6.73 17.26
C LYS A 376 -4.46 8.21 17.31
N TRP A 377 -5.24 9.04 17.98
CA TRP A 377 -4.96 10.46 18.09
C TRP A 377 -4.12 10.80 19.31
N THR A 378 -4.29 10.06 20.40
CA THR A 378 -3.54 10.26 21.64
C THR A 378 -2.96 8.95 22.17
N ARG A 379 -2.18 9.03 23.24
CA ARG A 379 -1.52 7.90 23.87
C ARG A 379 -0.57 7.15 22.95
N GLN A 380 -0.65 5.84 23.03
CA GLN A 380 0.12 4.91 22.24
C GLN A 380 -0.30 4.92 20.76
N HIS A 381 0.58 4.46 19.89
CA HIS A 381 0.32 4.21 18.47
C HIS A 381 0.08 5.45 17.59
N THR A 382 0.36 6.66 18.10
CA THR A 382 0.30 7.86 17.26
C THR A 382 1.42 7.90 16.23
N GLY A 383 2.57 7.27 16.54
CA GLY A 383 3.77 7.34 15.72
C GLY A 383 4.45 8.71 15.72
N SER A 384 3.90 9.70 16.42
CA SER A 384 4.43 11.05 16.48
C SER A 384 5.25 11.31 17.74
N ARG A 385 6.29 12.13 17.62
CA ARG A 385 7.14 12.59 18.72
C ARG A 385 6.45 13.64 19.62
N VAL A 386 5.47 14.36 19.08
CA VAL A 386 4.69 15.39 19.79
C VAL A 386 3.20 15.03 19.77
N PRO A 387 2.38 15.61 20.68
CA PRO A 387 0.93 15.39 20.67
C PRO A 387 0.32 15.80 19.31
N PHE A 388 -0.65 15.00 18.82
CA PHE A 388 -1.28 15.24 17.53
C PHE A 388 -1.94 16.64 17.42
N MET A 389 -2.38 17.19 18.54
CA MET A 389 -2.95 18.54 18.60
C MET A 389 -2.01 19.63 18.08
N ASN A 390 -0.69 19.38 18.10
CA ASN A 390 0.30 20.32 17.64
C ASN A 390 0.51 20.29 16.12
N HIS A 391 0.13 19.19 15.44
CA HIS A 391 0.47 19.00 14.02
C HIS A 391 -0.69 18.52 13.14
N PHE A 392 -1.85 18.10 13.68
CA PHE A 392 -2.93 17.55 12.87
C PHE A 392 -3.38 18.46 11.72
N ALA A 393 -3.38 19.77 11.92
CA ALA A 393 -3.82 20.71 10.90
C ALA A 393 -2.84 20.78 9.72
N SER A 394 -1.53 20.75 9.99
CA SER A 394 -0.50 20.67 8.94
C SER A 394 -0.50 19.32 8.25
N ASP A 395 -0.66 18.23 9.00
CA ASP A 395 -0.70 16.87 8.44
C ASP A 395 -1.90 16.68 7.52
N ILE A 396 -3.09 17.13 7.93
CA ILE A 396 -4.29 17.10 7.09
C ILE A 396 -4.07 17.94 5.83
N THR A 397 -3.47 19.13 5.96
CA THR A 397 -3.21 20.00 4.82
C THR A 397 -2.32 19.29 3.80
N GLU A 398 -1.18 18.77 4.24
CA GLU A 398 -0.21 18.08 3.38
C GLU A 398 -0.84 16.84 2.72
N TRP A 399 -1.46 15.98 3.51
CA TRP A 399 -2.06 14.74 3.04
C TRP A 399 -3.18 14.98 2.03
N VAL A 400 -4.15 15.85 2.35
CA VAL A 400 -5.31 16.10 1.50
C VAL A 400 -4.91 16.84 0.22
N THR A 401 -4.04 17.86 0.30
CA THR A 401 -3.62 18.60 -0.89
C THR A 401 -2.81 17.73 -1.85
N ARG A 402 -2.04 16.77 -1.31
CA ARG A 402 -1.27 15.81 -2.10
C ARG A 402 -2.20 14.85 -2.89
N ASP A 403 -3.27 14.34 -2.25
CA ASP A 403 -4.04 13.21 -2.77
C ASP A 403 -5.44 13.59 -3.32
N ARG A 404 -5.91 14.83 -3.11
CA ARG A 404 -7.26 15.28 -3.49
C ARG A 404 -7.59 15.21 -4.98
N ASN A 405 -6.60 15.23 -5.87
CA ASN A 405 -6.80 15.15 -7.31
C ASN A 405 -6.86 13.71 -7.83
N SER A 406 -6.50 12.74 -6.98
CA SER A 406 -6.49 11.33 -7.33
C SER A 406 -7.90 10.75 -7.48
N PRO A 407 -8.26 10.18 -8.65
CA PRO A 407 -9.57 9.57 -8.83
C PRO A 407 -9.76 8.29 -8.03
N SER A 408 -8.70 7.60 -7.62
CA SER A 408 -8.75 6.40 -6.80
C SER A 408 -9.21 6.69 -5.37
N VAL A 409 -8.87 7.84 -4.81
CA VAL A 409 -9.31 8.21 -3.45
C VAL A 409 -10.83 8.44 -3.45
N GLY A 410 -11.55 7.52 -2.81
CA GLY A 410 -13.01 7.55 -2.73
C GLY A 410 -13.54 8.13 -1.43
N LEU A 411 -12.82 7.93 -0.32
CA LEU A 411 -13.26 8.26 1.03
C LEU A 411 -12.05 8.63 1.88
N TRP A 412 -12.19 9.67 2.71
CA TRP A 412 -11.19 10.04 3.71
C TRP A 412 -11.49 9.40 5.05
N SER A 413 -10.47 8.86 5.73
CA SER A 413 -10.56 8.31 7.09
C SER A 413 -9.60 9.04 8.02
N LEU A 414 -10.13 9.62 9.11
CA LEU A 414 -9.34 10.42 10.04
C LEU A 414 -8.71 9.60 11.16
N GLY A 415 -9.11 8.34 11.36
CA GLY A 415 -8.55 7.52 12.43
C GLY A 415 -9.15 6.12 12.53
N ASN A 416 -8.62 5.35 13.47
CA ASN A 416 -8.96 3.94 13.69
C ASN A 416 -9.22 3.60 15.15
N GLU A 417 -10.38 3.00 15.44
CA GLU A 417 -10.76 2.39 16.73
C GLU A 417 -10.67 3.33 17.95
N LEU A 418 -11.00 4.59 17.77
CA LEU A 418 -10.85 5.64 18.77
C LEU A 418 -11.80 5.51 19.96
N GLN A 419 -13.00 4.99 19.74
CA GLN A 419 -14.01 4.82 20.79
C GLN A 419 -13.63 3.77 21.84
N GLN A 420 -12.52 3.06 21.66
CA GLN A 420 -12.01 2.11 22.64
C GLN A 420 -11.12 2.75 23.71
N ASP A 421 -10.67 3.96 23.48
CA ASP A 421 -9.80 4.68 24.40
C ASP A 421 -10.55 5.87 25.03
N PRO A 422 -11.07 5.72 26.28
CA PRO A 422 -11.77 6.80 26.96
C PRO A 422 -10.85 7.96 27.34
N ASN A 423 -9.53 7.78 27.25
CA ASN A 423 -8.56 8.84 27.54
C ASN A 423 -8.15 9.64 26.32
N GLN A 424 -8.92 9.58 25.26
CA GLN A 424 -8.81 10.53 24.15
C GLN A 424 -9.00 11.96 24.68
N PRO A 425 -8.43 12.98 23.98
CA PRO A 425 -8.69 14.35 24.36
C PRO A 425 -10.19 14.58 24.56
N PHE A 426 -10.55 15.28 25.57
CA PHE A 426 -11.94 15.61 25.95
C PHE A 426 -12.78 14.44 26.50
N ASN A 427 -12.24 13.24 26.63
CA ASN A 427 -12.91 12.06 27.20
C ASN A 427 -14.29 11.75 26.58
N ASP A 428 -14.42 11.93 25.28
CA ASP A 428 -15.67 11.74 24.52
C ASP A 428 -15.50 10.75 23.36
N PHE A 429 -14.57 9.82 23.50
CA PHE A 429 -14.24 8.81 22.48
C PHE A 429 -13.91 9.40 21.10
N GLY A 430 -13.36 10.62 21.07
CA GLY A 430 -12.87 11.25 19.84
C GLY A 430 -13.87 12.13 19.11
N VAL A 431 -15.09 12.31 19.59
CA VAL A 431 -16.13 13.14 18.95
C VAL A 431 -15.66 14.58 18.76
N THR A 432 -15.12 15.21 19.83
CA THR A 432 -14.63 16.60 19.72
C THR A 432 -13.44 16.70 18.77
N CYS A 433 -12.47 15.77 18.84
CA CYS A 433 -11.35 15.77 17.91
C CYS A 433 -11.80 15.59 16.44
N TYR A 434 -12.75 14.70 16.18
CA TYR A 434 -13.31 14.55 14.84
C TYR A 434 -13.93 15.87 14.34
N LYS A 435 -14.72 16.54 15.19
CA LYS A 435 -15.34 17.84 14.88
C LYS A 435 -14.31 18.96 14.66
N MET A 436 -13.11 18.85 15.23
CA MET A 436 -12.01 19.78 14.98
C MET A 436 -11.30 19.47 13.66
N MET A 437 -11.06 18.20 13.36
CA MET A 437 -10.26 17.76 12.20
C MET A 437 -11.05 17.84 10.89
N ARG A 438 -12.31 17.43 10.90
CA ARG A 438 -13.17 17.38 9.69
C ARG A 438 -13.27 18.73 8.96
N PRO A 439 -13.52 19.88 9.59
CA PRO A 439 -13.53 21.17 8.91
C PRO A 439 -12.21 21.56 8.28
N VAL A 440 -11.07 21.17 8.89
CA VAL A 440 -9.74 21.40 8.31
C VAL A 440 -9.61 20.61 7.01
N LEU A 441 -9.99 19.34 7.00
CA LEU A 441 -10.00 18.50 5.81
C LEU A 441 -10.90 19.10 4.72
N GLN A 442 -12.13 19.45 5.08
CA GLN A 442 -13.14 19.97 4.13
C GLN A 442 -12.75 21.33 3.51
N ARG A 443 -11.87 22.08 4.14
CA ARG A 443 -11.29 23.30 3.54
C ARG A 443 -10.48 22.98 2.28
N TYR A 444 -9.85 21.82 2.21
CA TYR A 444 -8.97 21.42 1.11
C TYR A 444 -9.63 20.44 0.14
N ASP A 445 -10.59 19.63 0.62
CA ASP A 445 -11.43 18.79 -0.23
C ASP A 445 -12.85 18.65 0.36
N SER A 446 -13.81 19.25 -0.29
CA SER A 446 -15.23 19.15 0.04
C SER A 446 -16.00 18.16 -0.85
N THR A 447 -15.32 17.46 -1.75
CA THR A 447 -15.95 16.57 -2.74
C THR A 447 -16.11 15.14 -2.25
N ARG A 448 -15.36 14.75 -1.21
CA ARG A 448 -15.38 13.40 -0.65
C ARG A 448 -15.93 13.40 0.78
N LEU A 449 -16.58 12.31 1.12
CA LEU A 449 -17.07 12.06 2.47
C LEU A 449 -15.93 11.69 3.43
N VAL A 450 -16.19 11.86 4.74
CA VAL A 450 -15.21 11.67 5.81
C VAL A 450 -15.73 10.67 6.83
N THR A 451 -14.88 9.71 7.19
CA THR A 451 -15.18 8.70 8.19
C THR A 451 -14.07 8.52 9.22
N VAL A 452 -14.31 7.66 10.17
CA VAL A 452 -13.36 7.04 11.10
C VAL A 452 -13.70 5.56 11.15
N ALA A 453 -12.73 4.69 11.11
CA ALA A 453 -12.96 3.26 11.30
C ALA A 453 -13.19 2.96 12.80
N MET A 454 -14.37 2.49 13.14
CA MET A 454 -14.82 2.29 14.52
C MET A 454 -14.90 0.81 14.88
N HIS A 455 -14.60 0.49 16.14
CA HIS A 455 -14.79 -0.84 16.69
C HIS A 455 -15.70 -0.79 17.90
N PRO A 456 -17.04 -0.84 17.72
CA PRO A 456 -18.02 -0.69 18.83
C PRO A 456 -18.06 -1.95 19.71
N ARG A 457 -17.06 -2.14 20.59
CA ARG A 457 -16.92 -3.36 21.40
C ARG A 457 -18.00 -3.55 22.46
N TYR A 458 -18.44 -2.48 23.08
CA TYR A 458 -19.25 -2.56 24.31
C TYR A 458 -20.76 -2.51 24.05
N ARG A 459 -21.15 -2.80 22.80
CA ARG A 459 -22.55 -2.90 22.40
C ARG A 459 -23.04 -4.34 22.51
N ASN A 460 -24.28 -4.49 22.90
CA ASN A 460 -25.01 -5.74 22.68
C ASN A 460 -25.85 -5.58 21.41
N TRP A 461 -25.44 -6.18 20.33
CA TRP A 461 -26.12 -6.12 19.03
C TRP A 461 -27.51 -6.79 19.05
N GLU A 462 -27.70 -7.79 19.92
CA GLU A 462 -28.99 -8.50 20.07
C GLU A 462 -30.06 -7.61 20.70
N THR A 463 -29.66 -6.72 21.61
CA THR A 463 -30.57 -5.77 22.23
C THR A 463 -30.77 -4.47 21.44
N ASP A 464 -30.16 -4.36 20.26
CA ASP A 464 -30.30 -3.24 19.36
C ASP A 464 -29.95 -1.89 20.00
N SER A 465 -28.84 -1.88 20.76
CA SER A 465 -28.36 -0.68 21.45
C SER A 465 -27.93 0.42 20.45
N LEU A 466 -27.89 1.68 20.92
CA LEU A 466 -27.54 2.82 20.08
C LEU A 466 -26.11 2.71 19.52
N PRO A 467 -25.86 3.22 18.30
CA PRO A 467 -24.49 3.42 17.80
C PRO A 467 -23.66 4.26 18.75
N CYS A 468 -22.33 4.12 18.68
CA CYS A 468 -21.44 5.01 19.44
C CYS A 468 -21.57 6.46 18.92
N ASP A 469 -21.34 7.44 19.80
CA ASP A 469 -21.50 8.86 19.48
C ASP A 469 -20.67 9.30 18.27
N LEU A 470 -19.48 8.76 18.10
CA LEU A 470 -18.63 9.05 16.95
C LEU A 470 -19.28 8.60 15.62
N ALA A 471 -19.99 7.45 15.59
CA ALA A 471 -20.70 6.99 14.40
C ALA A 471 -21.83 7.93 13.98
N MET A 472 -22.40 8.66 14.92
CA MET A 472 -23.43 9.68 14.66
C MET A 472 -22.86 10.96 14.05
N GLN A 473 -21.53 11.14 14.05
CA GLN A 473 -20.85 12.33 13.51
C GLN A 473 -20.25 12.10 12.12
N THR A 474 -19.94 10.83 11.77
CA THR A 474 -19.29 10.49 10.51
C THR A 474 -20.29 10.46 9.34
N ASP A 475 -19.80 10.77 8.14
CA ASP A 475 -20.63 10.73 6.93
C ASP A 475 -20.93 9.27 6.50
N ILE A 476 -19.98 8.36 6.77
CA ILE A 476 -20.07 6.92 6.53
C ILE A 476 -19.80 6.19 7.84
N GLN A 477 -20.60 5.17 8.15
CA GLN A 477 -20.42 4.34 9.34
C GLN A 477 -19.51 3.17 9.01
N ALA A 478 -18.22 3.38 9.23
CA ALA A 478 -17.17 2.40 9.00
C ALA A 478 -16.94 1.58 10.28
N TYR A 479 -17.34 0.29 10.28
CA TYR A 479 -17.20 -0.59 11.46
C TYR A 479 -16.17 -1.67 11.22
N ASN A 480 -15.22 -1.80 12.14
CA ASN A 480 -14.27 -2.90 12.19
C ASN A 480 -14.94 -4.14 12.80
N TYR A 481 -14.99 -5.26 12.07
CA TYR A 481 -15.46 -6.59 12.50
C TYR A 481 -16.92 -6.67 13.01
N ARG A 482 -17.75 -5.64 12.81
CA ARG A 482 -19.07 -5.53 13.46
C ARG A 482 -20.21 -5.31 12.46
N TYR A 483 -20.17 -5.99 11.30
CA TYR A 483 -21.24 -5.95 10.28
C TYR A 483 -22.61 -6.36 10.83
N MET A 484 -22.66 -7.18 11.92
CA MET A 484 -23.90 -7.61 12.54
C MET A 484 -24.72 -6.45 13.13
N TYR A 485 -24.12 -5.29 13.35
CA TYR A 485 -24.85 -4.09 13.80
C TYR A 485 -25.55 -3.34 12.65
N PHE A 486 -25.14 -3.54 11.41
CA PHE A 486 -25.69 -2.80 10.28
C PHE A 486 -27.21 -2.87 10.15
N PRO A 487 -27.88 -4.05 10.29
CA PRO A 487 -29.33 -4.11 10.20
C PRO A 487 -30.04 -3.34 11.30
N GLY A 488 -29.56 -3.42 12.55
CA GLY A 488 -30.14 -2.73 13.70
C GLY A 488 -29.99 -1.22 13.62
N ASP A 489 -28.77 -0.76 13.34
CA ASP A 489 -28.46 0.65 13.20
C ASP A 489 -29.18 1.27 11.99
N GLY A 490 -29.27 0.56 10.87
CA GLY A 490 -29.98 1.03 9.68
C GLY A 490 -31.50 1.12 9.85
N ARG A 491 -32.11 0.27 10.71
CA ARG A 491 -33.53 0.42 11.06
C ARG A 491 -33.78 1.66 11.91
N ARG A 492 -32.89 1.95 12.87
CA ARG A 492 -33.01 3.12 13.75
C ARG A 492 -32.64 4.42 13.07
N PHE A 493 -31.64 4.39 12.22
CA PHE A 493 -31.06 5.53 11.52
C PHE A 493 -31.01 5.26 10.02
N PRO A 494 -32.15 5.38 9.30
CA PRO A 494 -32.25 5.01 7.88
C PRO A 494 -31.32 5.77 6.93
N TRP A 495 -30.72 6.86 7.37
CA TRP A 495 -29.74 7.64 6.61
C TRP A 495 -28.33 7.06 6.65
N MET A 496 -28.03 6.12 7.55
CA MET A 496 -26.71 5.54 7.71
C MET A 496 -26.30 4.69 6.50
N THR A 497 -25.08 4.89 6.05
CA THR A 497 -24.44 4.10 4.98
C THR A 497 -23.25 3.36 5.56
N PHE A 498 -23.23 2.03 5.39
CA PHE A 498 -22.32 1.15 6.10
C PHE A 498 -21.16 0.65 5.23
N TYR A 499 -19.99 0.60 5.86
CA TYR A 499 -18.77 0.02 5.33
C TYR A 499 -18.10 -0.85 6.40
N GLN A 500 -17.76 -2.10 6.09
CA GLN A 500 -16.96 -2.92 6.97
C GLN A 500 -15.48 -2.63 6.74
N SER A 501 -14.94 -1.68 7.49
CA SER A 501 -13.58 -1.14 7.31
C SER A 501 -12.47 -2.14 7.67
N GLU A 502 -12.78 -3.10 8.55
CA GLU A 502 -11.97 -4.30 8.78
C GLU A 502 -12.86 -5.53 8.93
N ALA A 503 -12.49 -6.60 8.23
CA ALA A 503 -13.15 -7.89 8.28
C ALA A 503 -12.15 -9.00 8.62
N SER A 504 -12.57 -10.01 9.38
CA SER A 504 -11.70 -11.10 9.77
C SER A 504 -11.45 -12.09 8.63
N THR A 505 -10.18 -12.38 8.35
CA THR A 505 -9.80 -13.48 7.44
C THR A 505 -10.15 -14.86 8.00
N ALA A 506 -10.35 -15.02 9.31
CA ALA A 506 -10.82 -16.25 9.91
C ALA A 506 -12.28 -16.57 9.55
N ALA A 507 -13.13 -15.55 9.45
CA ALA A 507 -14.56 -15.64 9.20
C ALA A 507 -14.98 -15.05 7.84
N MET A 508 -14.21 -15.26 6.78
CA MET A 508 -14.43 -14.60 5.49
C MET A 508 -15.83 -14.85 4.91
N GLY A 509 -16.32 -16.08 4.96
CA GLY A 509 -17.64 -16.43 4.46
C GLY A 509 -18.76 -15.64 5.15
N PRO A 510 -18.94 -15.76 6.48
CA PRO A 510 -19.92 -14.97 7.21
C PRO A 510 -19.81 -13.47 6.98
N ASN A 511 -18.59 -12.90 7.06
CA ASN A 511 -18.36 -11.46 6.82
C ASN A 511 -18.86 -11.00 5.45
N TRP A 512 -18.83 -11.87 4.44
CA TRP A 512 -19.31 -11.54 3.09
C TRP A 512 -20.78 -11.89 2.89
N PHE A 513 -21.17 -13.13 3.18
CA PHE A 513 -22.47 -13.67 2.79
C PHE A 513 -23.63 -13.29 3.71
N GLU A 514 -23.36 -12.84 4.94
CA GLU A 514 -24.39 -12.37 5.88
C GLU A 514 -24.68 -10.87 5.76
N MET A 515 -23.79 -10.08 5.12
CA MET A 515 -24.09 -8.67 4.83
C MET A 515 -25.15 -8.54 3.72
N ASN A 516 -25.97 -7.49 3.80
CA ASN A 516 -26.81 -7.08 2.69
C ASN A 516 -25.97 -6.33 1.65
N LEU A 517 -25.40 -7.07 0.69
CA LEU A 517 -24.48 -6.54 -0.31
C LEU A 517 -25.12 -5.49 -1.23
N ASP A 518 -26.46 -5.43 -1.33
CA ASP A 518 -27.14 -4.41 -2.11
C ASP A 518 -27.11 -3.02 -1.44
N LYS A 519 -26.99 -3.00 -0.11
CA LYS A 519 -27.08 -1.76 0.70
C LYS A 519 -25.77 -1.29 1.30
N VAL A 520 -24.73 -2.12 1.33
CA VAL A 520 -23.42 -1.75 1.90
C VAL A 520 -22.45 -1.26 0.83
N ILE A 521 -21.46 -0.49 1.27
CA ILE A 521 -20.34 -0.08 0.42
C ILE A 521 -19.46 -1.29 0.06
N GLY A 522 -19.20 -2.17 1.03
CA GLY A 522 -18.36 -3.35 0.89
C GLY A 522 -17.53 -3.60 2.14
N LEU A 523 -16.38 -4.24 1.97
CA LEU A 523 -15.47 -4.54 3.07
C LEU A 523 -13.98 -4.47 2.68
N ALA A 524 -13.13 -4.39 3.72
CA ALA A 524 -11.68 -4.62 3.61
C ALA A 524 -11.26 -5.71 4.60
N TYR A 525 -10.67 -6.82 4.13
CA TYR A 525 -10.13 -7.85 5.02
C TYR A 525 -8.86 -7.37 5.69
N TRP A 526 -8.83 -7.43 7.04
CA TRP A 526 -7.66 -7.06 7.81
C TRP A 526 -6.53 -8.05 7.63
N GLY A 527 -5.32 -7.51 7.38
CA GLY A 527 -4.11 -8.30 7.29
C GLY A 527 -4.19 -9.40 6.24
N ALA A 528 -4.75 -9.12 5.05
CA ALA A 528 -4.84 -10.11 3.97
C ALA A 528 -3.47 -10.61 3.49
N ILE A 529 -2.42 -9.82 3.69
CA ILE A 529 -1.03 -10.19 3.46
C ILE A 529 -0.34 -10.27 4.81
N ASP A 530 0.44 -11.32 5.05
CA ASP A 530 1.30 -11.39 6.24
C ASP A 530 2.26 -10.19 6.29
N TYR A 531 2.49 -9.65 7.48
CA TYR A 531 3.34 -8.47 7.68
C TYR A 531 4.09 -8.56 9.02
N LEU A 532 5.17 -7.80 9.14
CA LEU A 532 5.97 -7.71 10.35
C LEU A 532 5.27 -6.87 11.43
N GLY A 533 5.45 -7.27 12.67
CA GLY A 533 4.78 -6.65 13.83
C GLY A 533 3.42 -7.25 14.12
N GLU A 534 2.78 -6.78 15.17
CA GLU A 534 1.55 -7.38 15.74
C GLU A 534 1.69 -8.89 15.95
N SER A 535 2.88 -9.32 16.34
CA SER A 535 3.17 -10.73 16.53
C SER A 535 2.51 -11.27 17.79
N GLN A 536 1.93 -12.45 17.67
CA GLN A 536 1.39 -13.21 18.79
C GLN A 536 2.48 -13.94 19.60
N GLY A 537 3.74 -13.78 19.23
CA GLY A 537 4.88 -14.28 19.96
C GLY A 537 5.95 -14.94 19.08
N TRP A 538 7.19 -14.92 19.60
CA TRP A 538 8.34 -15.57 18.97
C TRP A 538 8.10 -17.08 18.73
N PRO A 539 8.52 -17.67 17.58
CA PRO A 539 9.41 -17.08 16.58
C PRO A 539 8.71 -16.30 15.45
N ALA A 540 7.40 -16.19 15.45
CA ALA A 540 6.68 -15.43 14.42
C ALA A 540 7.04 -13.94 14.50
N LYS A 541 7.52 -13.37 13.39
CA LYS A 541 7.96 -11.97 13.34
C LYS A 541 6.82 -10.99 13.14
N GLY A 542 5.58 -11.49 12.97
CA GLY A 542 4.45 -10.63 12.73
C GLY A 542 3.13 -11.36 12.57
N TRP A 543 2.18 -10.67 11.95
CA TRP A 543 0.87 -11.20 11.61
C TRP A 543 0.99 -12.30 10.55
N ALA A 544 0.56 -13.51 10.89
CA ALA A 544 0.63 -14.71 10.06
C ALA A 544 -0.76 -15.19 9.57
N GLN A 545 -1.81 -14.40 9.79
CA GLN A 545 -3.19 -14.78 9.52
C GLN A 545 -3.68 -14.34 8.11
N GLY A 546 -2.78 -13.78 7.31
CA GLY A 546 -3.06 -13.37 5.94
C GLY A 546 -3.41 -14.55 5.04
N VAL A 547 -4.05 -14.25 3.94
CA VAL A 547 -4.33 -15.22 2.85
C VAL A 547 -3.20 -15.26 1.83
N PHE A 548 -2.29 -14.28 1.87
CA PHE A 548 -1.01 -14.29 1.18
C PHE A 548 0.11 -14.27 2.22
N ASP A 549 1.19 -14.98 1.95
CA ASP A 549 2.37 -14.89 2.81
C ASP A 549 3.12 -13.56 2.61
N ILE A 550 4.15 -13.33 3.43
CA ILE A 550 4.94 -12.08 3.40
C ILE A 550 5.69 -11.87 2.07
N SER A 551 5.86 -12.93 1.27
CA SER A 551 6.46 -12.92 -0.08
C SER A 551 5.43 -12.85 -1.20
N LEU A 552 4.16 -12.58 -0.87
CA LEU A 552 3.02 -12.51 -1.79
C LEU A 552 2.66 -13.86 -2.45
N ASN A 553 3.03 -15.00 -1.88
CA ASN A 553 2.53 -16.28 -2.35
C ASN A 553 1.09 -16.51 -1.83
N PRO A 554 0.14 -16.86 -2.69
CA PRO A 554 -1.22 -17.15 -2.24
C PRO A 554 -1.26 -18.44 -1.43
N LYS A 555 -1.79 -18.35 -0.21
CA LYS A 555 -2.14 -19.52 0.59
C LYS A 555 -3.46 -20.11 0.05
N PRO A 556 -3.79 -21.38 0.31
CA PRO A 556 -5.04 -21.97 -0.20
C PRO A 556 -6.29 -21.12 0.08
N LYS A 557 -6.34 -20.45 1.23
CA LYS A 557 -7.45 -19.60 1.64
C LYS A 557 -7.61 -18.31 0.80
N ALA A 558 -6.59 -17.85 0.07
CA ALA A 558 -6.73 -16.77 -0.91
C ALA A 558 -7.75 -17.12 -2.01
N TYR A 559 -7.79 -18.38 -2.39
CA TYR A 559 -8.76 -18.87 -3.39
C TYR A 559 -10.17 -18.98 -2.84
N PHE A 560 -10.35 -19.12 -1.52
CA PHE A 560 -11.67 -18.95 -0.91
C PHE A 560 -12.18 -17.53 -1.12
N MET A 561 -11.35 -16.53 -0.84
CA MET A 561 -11.68 -15.13 -1.10
C MET A 561 -11.95 -14.88 -2.59
N LYS A 562 -11.09 -15.37 -3.49
CA LYS A 562 -11.31 -15.27 -4.94
C LYS A 562 -12.65 -15.88 -5.36
N SER A 563 -13.11 -16.95 -4.74
CA SER A 563 -14.33 -17.65 -5.10
C SER A 563 -15.63 -16.84 -4.95
N PHE A 564 -15.60 -15.74 -4.16
CA PHE A 564 -16.74 -14.84 -4.03
C PHE A 564 -16.44 -13.40 -4.47
N PHE A 565 -15.16 -13.07 -4.76
CA PHE A 565 -14.78 -11.80 -5.35
C PHE A 565 -14.79 -11.82 -6.89
N SER A 566 -14.73 -13.00 -7.50
CA SER A 566 -14.68 -13.19 -8.95
C SER A 566 -15.75 -14.18 -9.42
N ASP A 567 -16.32 -13.92 -10.59
CA ASP A 567 -17.29 -14.81 -11.26
C ASP A 567 -16.61 -15.89 -12.11
N GLU A 568 -15.28 -15.81 -12.31
CA GLU A 568 -14.53 -16.85 -13.01
C GLU A 568 -14.68 -18.19 -12.31
N PRO A 569 -14.98 -19.29 -13.07
CA PRO A 569 -15.08 -20.62 -12.48
C PRO A 569 -13.79 -21.01 -11.75
N LEU A 570 -13.91 -21.37 -10.49
CA LEU A 570 -12.79 -21.68 -9.62
C LEU A 570 -12.99 -23.01 -8.87
N VAL A 571 -11.93 -23.80 -8.85
CA VAL A 571 -11.74 -24.92 -7.92
C VAL A 571 -10.31 -24.85 -7.39
N ARG A 572 -10.14 -24.90 -6.07
CA ARG A 572 -8.82 -25.02 -5.43
C ARG A 572 -8.86 -26.07 -4.33
N LEU A 573 -8.11 -27.12 -4.52
CA LEU A 573 -7.97 -28.23 -3.60
C LEU A 573 -6.75 -28.03 -2.69
N SER A 574 -6.91 -28.30 -1.41
CA SER A 574 -5.83 -28.30 -0.40
C SER A 574 -6.06 -29.41 0.63
N VAL A 575 -5.01 -29.70 1.39
CA VAL A 575 -5.02 -30.63 2.52
C VAL A 575 -5.07 -29.81 3.81
N MET A 576 -5.97 -30.16 4.71
CA MET A 576 -6.02 -29.66 6.08
C MET A 576 -4.89 -30.30 6.88
N GLU A 577 -3.93 -29.51 7.31
CA GLU A 577 -2.80 -29.98 8.14
C GLU A 577 -3.18 -29.97 9.62
N ASP A 578 -3.57 -28.78 10.12
CA ASP A 578 -4.04 -28.59 11.48
C ASP A 578 -5.22 -27.64 11.52
N LYS A 579 -6.12 -27.90 12.46
CA LYS A 579 -7.15 -26.91 12.83
C LYS A 579 -6.55 -25.91 13.81
N ASN A 580 -6.79 -24.64 13.55
CA ASN A 580 -6.47 -23.61 14.50
C ASN A 580 -7.56 -23.53 15.58
N ALA A 581 -7.17 -23.54 16.85
CA ALA A 581 -8.09 -23.36 17.97
C ALA A 581 -8.75 -21.97 18.01
N GLY A 582 -8.23 -21.03 17.19
CA GLY A 582 -8.59 -19.63 17.21
C GLY A 582 -7.79 -18.87 18.26
N VAL A 583 -7.57 -17.60 17.97
CA VAL A 583 -6.93 -16.65 18.88
C VAL A 583 -7.85 -15.46 19.00
N GLU A 584 -8.14 -15.02 20.22
CA GLU A 584 -8.91 -13.80 20.42
C GLU A 584 -8.03 -12.59 20.05
N TRP A 585 -8.56 -11.74 19.24
CA TRP A 585 -7.95 -10.50 18.80
C TRP A 585 -9.02 -9.42 18.69
N ASN A 586 -8.85 -8.33 19.41
CA ASN A 586 -9.80 -7.22 19.31
C ASN A 586 -11.27 -7.63 19.54
N GLY A 587 -11.50 -8.58 20.44
CA GLY A 587 -12.85 -9.11 20.74
C GLY A 587 -13.47 -9.93 19.61
N ILE A 588 -12.65 -10.42 18.68
CA ILE A 588 -13.03 -11.40 17.64
C ILE A 588 -12.09 -12.60 17.68
N ILE A 589 -12.56 -13.73 17.19
CA ILE A 589 -11.69 -14.88 16.99
C ILE A 589 -10.98 -14.72 15.64
N THR A 590 -9.65 -14.75 15.67
CA THR A 590 -8.78 -14.79 14.51
C THR A 590 -8.09 -16.16 14.40
N GLY A 591 -7.28 -16.31 13.39
CA GLY A 591 -6.55 -17.52 13.13
C GLY A 591 -7.15 -18.28 11.97
N THR A 592 -6.28 -18.89 11.22
CA THR A 592 -6.66 -19.69 10.06
C THR A 592 -6.17 -21.11 10.23
N ASP A 593 -7.01 -22.08 9.83
CA ASP A 593 -6.59 -23.47 9.73
C ASP A 593 -5.35 -23.56 8.84
N ARG A 594 -4.37 -24.33 9.25
CA ARG A 594 -3.18 -24.57 8.44
C ARG A 594 -3.51 -25.54 7.32
N GLN A 595 -3.34 -25.12 6.09
CA GLN A 595 -3.57 -25.90 4.89
C GLN A 595 -2.32 -25.90 4.03
N SER A 596 -2.13 -26.98 3.27
CA SER A 596 -1.05 -27.12 2.30
C SER A 596 -1.54 -27.70 0.98
N GLU A 597 -0.73 -27.61 -0.04
CA GLU A 597 -0.93 -28.29 -1.32
C GLU A 597 -0.01 -29.53 -1.44
N LEU A 598 0.50 -30.01 -0.32
CA LEU A 598 1.36 -31.17 -0.24
C LEU A 598 0.54 -32.47 -0.28
N TRP A 599 0.65 -33.23 -1.38
CA TRP A 599 0.03 -34.56 -1.48
C TRP A 599 0.98 -35.70 -1.05
N ASN A 600 2.28 -35.46 -0.87
CA ASN A 600 3.20 -36.47 -0.35
C ASN A 600 2.88 -36.78 1.12
N ARG A 601 2.41 -38.01 1.39
CA ARG A 601 2.03 -38.49 2.72
C ARG A 601 2.62 -39.85 2.99
N PRO A 602 2.70 -40.30 4.24
CA PRO A 602 3.02 -41.69 4.55
C PRO A 602 1.94 -42.65 3.98
N GLU A 603 2.35 -43.79 3.48
CA GLU A 603 1.40 -44.83 3.03
C GLU A 603 0.50 -45.26 4.18
N GLY A 604 -0.78 -45.51 3.89
CA GLY A 604 -1.78 -45.85 4.88
C GLY A 604 -2.33 -44.68 5.71
N SER A 605 -1.80 -43.46 5.51
CA SER A 605 -2.36 -42.29 6.18
C SER A 605 -3.67 -41.83 5.56
N LYS A 606 -4.46 -41.06 6.33
CA LYS A 606 -5.70 -40.41 5.86
C LYS A 606 -5.48 -38.90 5.77
N ALA A 607 -6.06 -38.27 4.75
CA ALA A 607 -6.07 -36.86 4.54
C ALA A 607 -7.47 -36.27 4.66
N ASN A 608 -7.56 -35.08 5.26
CA ASN A 608 -8.75 -34.24 5.21
C ASN A 608 -8.56 -33.17 4.15
N LEU A 609 -9.48 -33.05 3.22
CA LEU A 609 -9.38 -32.18 2.07
C LEU A 609 -10.35 -31.01 2.20
N VAL A 610 -9.90 -29.84 1.78
CA VAL A 610 -10.71 -28.62 1.66
C VAL A 610 -10.65 -28.16 0.21
N ILE A 611 -11.80 -27.91 -0.36
CA ILE A 611 -11.94 -27.42 -1.73
C ILE A 611 -12.69 -26.10 -1.69
N TYR A 612 -12.07 -25.05 -2.19
CA TYR A 612 -12.69 -23.76 -2.39
C TYR A 612 -13.19 -23.64 -3.83
N THR A 613 -14.45 -23.24 -4.01
CA THR A 613 -15.10 -23.21 -5.32
C THR A 613 -16.27 -22.24 -5.35
N ASN A 614 -16.53 -21.66 -6.52
CA ASN A 614 -17.76 -20.95 -6.86
C ASN A 614 -18.58 -21.73 -7.91
N CYS A 615 -18.27 -23.01 -8.14
CA CYS A 615 -19.05 -23.91 -8.97
C CYS A 615 -20.27 -24.45 -8.19
N ASP A 616 -21.26 -24.99 -8.90
CA ASP A 616 -22.48 -25.54 -8.28
C ASP A 616 -22.18 -26.81 -7.49
N GLU A 617 -21.26 -27.64 -7.99
CA GLU A 617 -20.86 -28.91 -7.40
C GLU A 617 -19.40 -29.25 -7.78
N VAL A 618 -18.81 -30.14 -6.98
CA VAL A 618 -17.44 -30.63 -7.18
C VAL A 618 -17.41 -32.14 -7.14
N GLU A 619 -16.74 -32.75 -8.11
CA GLU A 619 -16.41 -34.18 -8.14
C GLU A 619 -14.93 -34.36 -7.73
N LEU A 620 -14.68 -35.31 -6.84
CA LEU A 620 -13.35 -35.68 -6.37
C LEU A 620 -12.89 -37.00 -6.98
N LEU A 621 -11.67 -37.01 -7.53
CA LEU A 621 -11.08 -38.21 -8.13
C LEU A 621 -9.72 -38.51 -7.51
N LEU A 622 -9.43 -39.78 -7.27
CA LEU A 622 -8.11 -40.27 -6.86
C LEU A 622 -7.57 -41.24 -7.92
N ASN A 623 -6.46 -40.89 -8.57
CA ASN A 623 -5.87 -41.65 -9.67
C ASN A 623 -6.89 -42.00 -10.79
N GLY A 624 -7.78 -41.05 -11.11
CA GLY A 624 -8.81 -41.18 -12.12
C GLY A 624 -10.08 -41.89 -11.64
N LYS A 625 -10.09 -42.51 -10.44
CA LYS A 625 -11.28 -43.10 -9.86
C LYS A 625 -12.10 -42.07 -9.12
N ILE A 626 -13.39 -41.96 -9.44
CA ILE A 626 -14.32 -41.07 -8.76
C ILE A 626 -14.51 -41.54 -7.32
N LEU A 627 -14.30 -40.63 -6.36
CA LEU A 627 -14.58 -40.87 -4.93
C LEU A 627 -15.96 -40.35 -4.52
N GLY A 628 -16.51 -39.41 -5.26
CA GLY A 628 -17.84 -38.86 -5.02
C GLY A 628 -18.00 -37.45 -5.61
N ARG A 629 -19.24 -36.95 -5.53
CA ARG A 629 -19.67 -35.64 -5.96
C ARG A 629 -20.41 -34.93 -4.83
N ARG A 630 -20.18 -33.65 -4.62
CA ARG A 630 -20.83 -32.87 -3.58
C ARG A 630 -21.27 -31.52 -4.10
N GLU A 631 -22.47 -31.12 -3.72
CA GLU A 631 -22.98 -29.78 -3.99
C GLU A 631 -22.26 -28.72 -3.17
N ASN A 632 -22.17 -27.52 -3.71
CA ASN A 632 -21.69 -26.35 -3.01
C ASN A 632 -22.71 -25.90 -1.96
N PRO A 633 -22.37 -25.90 -0.66
CA PRO A 633 -23.27 -25.45 0.39
C PRO A 633 -23.76 -24.02 0.15
N LYS A 634 -24.95 -23.68 0.63
CA LYS A 634 -25.58 -22.39 0.42
C LYS A 634 -25.62 -21.52 1.68
N ASP A 635 -25.36 -22.09 2.86
CA ASP A 635 -25.28 -21.34 4.10
C ASP A 635 -24.00 -20.49 4.17
N ALA A 636 -24.06 -19.35 4.85
CA ALA A 636 -22.98 -18.37 4.88
C ALA A 636 -21.64 -18.89 5.46
N LYS A 637 -21.68 -19.91 6.33
CA LYS A 637 -20.46 -20.47 6.96
C LYS A 637 -19.73 -21.44 6.05
N SER A 638 -20.47 -22.19 5.23
CA SER A 638 -19.95 -23.30 4.41
C SER A 638 -19.93 -23.00 2.92
N ARG A 639 -20.65 -21.97 2.46
CA ARG A 639 -20.71 -21.57 1.05
C ARG A 639 -19.31 -21.39 0.46
N ASN A 640 -19.11 -21.94 -0.73
CA ASN A 640 -17.84 -21.95 -1.45
C ASN A 640 -16.71 -22.76 -0.78
N LYS A 641 -17.04 -23.59 0.21
CA LYS A 641 -16.11 -24.46 0.92
C LYS A 641 -16.68 -25.87 1.05
N ILE A 642 -16.08 -26.82 0.35
CA ILE A 642 -16.48 -28.25 0.41
C ILE A 642 -15.34 -29.02 1.08
N THR A 643 -15.68 -29.94 2.00
CA THR A 643 -14.68 -30.74 2.71
C THR A 643 -14.90 -32.22 2.44
N TRP A 644 -13.80 -32.98 2.33
CA TRP A 644 -13.78 -34.44 2.34
C TRP A 644 -12.85 -34.91 3.45
N ASN A 645 -13.36 -35.68 4.39
CA ASN A 645 -12.60 -36.19 5.53
C ASN A 645 -12.22 -37.65 5.35
N GLY A 646 -11.06 -38.03 5.87
CA GLY A 646 -10.63 -39.43 5.97
C GLY A 646 -10.30 -40.09 4.63
N ILE A 647 -9.87 -39.33 3.62
CA ILE A 647 -9.49 -39.88 2.31
C ILE A 647 -8.16 -40.63 2.46
N ASP A 648 -8.19 -41.94 2.09
CA ASP A 648 -6.97 -42.75 2.12
C ASP A 648 -5.94 -42.22 1.13
N TYR A 649 -4.74 -41.93 1.63
CA TYR A 649 -3.63 -41.50 0.78
C TYR A 649 -3.22 -42.64 -0.16
N LYS A 650 -3.11 -42.33 -1.42
CA LYS A 650 -2.47 -43.18 -2.45
C LYS A 650 -1.53 -42.30 -3.28
N LYS A 651 -0.32 -42.82 -3.51
CA LYS A 651 0.63 -42.20 -4.41
C LYS A 651 -0.01 -41.94 -5.77
N GLY A 652 0.19 -40.74 -6.34
CA GLY A 652 -0.36 -40.34 -7.63
C GLY A 652 -1.03 -38.97 -7.57
N LYS A 653 -2.24 -38.86 -8.09
CA LYS A 653 -2.96 -37.62 -8.29
C LYS A 653 -4.33 -37.63 -7.59
N ILE A 654 -4.57 -36.62 -6.76
CA ILE A 654 -5.91 -36.27 -6.27
C ILE A 654 -6.39 -35.02 -7.02
N GLU A 655 -7.58 -35.07 -7.60
CA GLU A 655 -8.15 -34.06 -8.48
C GLU A 655 -9.55 -33.67 -8.10
N ALA A 656 -9.85 -32.38 -8.12
CA ALA A 656 -11.19 -31.84 -7.96
C ALA A 656 -11.65 -31.19 -9.26
N VAL A 657 -12.85 -31.52 -9.70
CA VAL A 657 -13.48 -31.00 -10.91
C VAL A 657 -14.74 -30.25 -10.53
N GLY A 658 -14.83 -28.99 -10.87
CA GLY A 658 -15.99 -28.13 -10.62
C GLY A 658 -16.94 -28.08 -11.82
N TYR A 659 -18.21 -28.11 -11.50
CA TYR A 659 -19.30 -28.10 -12.50
C TYR A 659 -20.20 -26.88 -12.29
N ARG A 660 -20.58 -26.24 -13.40
CA ARG A 660 -21.69 -25.27 -13.47
C ARG A 660 -22.71 -25.75 -14.49
N GLN A 661 -23.98 -25.84 -14.08
CA GLN A 661 -25.06 -26.31 -14.94
C GLN A 661 -24.74 -27.69 -15.60
N GLY A 662 -24.14 -28.58 -14.82
CA GLY A 662 -23.75 -29.92 -15.25
C GLY A 662 -22.51 -30.02 -16.15
N LYS A 663 -21.89 -28.90 -16.52
CA LYS A 663 -20.66 -28.86 -17.35
C LYS A 663 -19.43 -28.67 -16.48
N ALA A 664 -18.38 -29.46 -16.73
CA ALA A 664 -17.08 -29.27 -16.09
C ALA A 664 -16.43 -27.96 -16.58
N VAL A 665 -16.14 -27.02 -15.66
CA VAL A 665 -15.65 -25.68 -15.98
C VAL A 665 -14.34 -25.31 -15.29
N ALA A 666 -13.94 -26.03 -14.23
CA ALA A 666 -12.69 -25.78 -13.52
C ALA A 666 -12.10 -27.08 -12.99
N ARG A 667 -10.77 -27.12 -12.85
CA ARG A 667 -10.05 -28.28 -12.29
C ARG A 667 -8.87 -27.82 -11.47
N HIS A 668 -8.56 -28.55 -10.40
CA HIS A 668 -7.33 -28.44 -9.65
C HIS A 668 -6.88 -29.79 -9.12
N ALA A 669 -5.59 -30.06 -9.17
CA ALA A 669 -5.04 -31.33 -8.71
C ALA A 669 -3.79 -31.13 -7.85
N LEU A 670 -3.61 -32.01 -6.88
CA LEU A 670 -2.38 -32.20 -6.15
C LEU A 670 -1.78 -33.55 -6.57
N GLU A 671 -0.45 -33.56 -6.70
CA GLU A 671 0.26 -34.77 -7.14
C GLU A 671 1.40 -35.12 -6.17
N THR A 672 1.62 -36.41 -5.99
CA THR A 672 2.83 -36.87 -5.30
C THR A 672 4.06 -36.48 -6.11
N THR A 673 4.93 -35.65 -5.54
CA THR A 673 6.17 -35.24 -6.20
C THR A 673 7.30 -36.24 -5.93
N GLY A 674 8.27 -36.29 -6.84
CA GLY A 674 9.56 -36.97 -6.64
C GLY A 674 10.51 -36.15 -5.78
N LYS A 675 11.78 -36.57 -5.70
CA LYS A 675 12.85 -35.77 -5.13
C LYS A 675 13.09 -34.52 -6.00
N ALA A 676 13.44 -33.40 -5.37
CA ALA A 676 13.89 -32.22 -6.10
C ALA A 676 15.20 -32.54 -6.85
N VAL A 677 15.28 -32.15 -8.11
CA VAL A 677 16.42 -32.42 -9.00
C VAL A 677 17.10 -31.16 -9.54
N LYS A 678 16.39 -30.03 -9.51
CA LYS A 678 16.93 -28.74 -9.96
C LYS A 678 16.18 -27.55 -9.39
N ILE A 679 16.82 -26.39 -9.42
CA ILE A 679 16.18 -25.10 -9.18
C ILE A 679 15.74 -24.50 -10.53
N VAL A 680 14.56 -23.87 -10.52
CA VAL A 680 14.03 -23.09 -11.65
C VAL A 680 13.87 -21.65 -11.17
N ALA A 681 14.37 -20.68 -11.95
CA ALA A 681 14.27 -19.25 -11.67
C ALA A 681 13.30 -18.60 -12.66
N GLU A 682 12.37 -17.80 -12.18
CA GLU A 682 11.36 -17.10 -12.96
C GLU A 682 11.37 -15.62 -12.58
N ALA A 683 11.78 -14.77 -13.53
CA ALA A 683 11.75 -13.31 -13.37
C ALA A 683 10.40 -12.75 -13.78
N ASP A 684 9.89 -11.74 -13.07
CA ASP A 684 8.54 -11.24 -13.26
C ASP A 684 8.44 -9.92 -14.03
N ASN A 685 9.55 -9.20 -14.22
CA ASN A 685 9.56 -7.91 -14.90
C ASN A 685 10.28 -7.98 -16.25
N SER A 686 9.53 -8.00 -17.35
CA SER A 686 10.08 -7.99 -18.72
C SER A 686 10.50 -6.59 -19.22
N GLN A 687 10.15 -5.53 -18.48
CA GLN A 687 10.45 -4.13 -18.78
C GLN A 687 11.25 -3.50 -17.62
N TRP A 688 12.32 -4.16 -17.22
CA TRP A 688 13.16 -3.71 -16.12
C TRP A 688 13.99 -2.49 -16.53
N HIS A 689 13.69 -1.32 -15.94
CA HIS A 689 14.28 -0.04 -16.31
C HIS A 689 15.55 0.26 -15.52
N ALA A 690 16.57 0.80 -16.21
CA ALA A 690 17.84 1.24 -15.63
C ALA A 690 17.71 2.64 -15.00
N ASP A 691 16.77 2.82 -14.05
CA ASP A 691 16.48 4.09 -13.38
C ASP A 691 17.03 4.19 -11.96
N GLY A 692 17.75 3.16 -11.52
CA GLY A 692 18.31 3.09 -10.17
C GLY A 692 17.31 2.71 -9.07
N GLN A 693 16.03 2.49 -9.40
CA GLN A 693 14.96 2.17 -8.45
C GLN A 693 14.08 1.00 -8.86
N ASP A 694 13.94 0.72 -10.16
CA ASP A 694 13.09 -0.37 -10.64
C ASP A 694 13.61 -1.73 -10.17
N LEU A 695 12.67 -2.61 -9.81
CA LEU A 695 12.96 -3.91 -9.22
C LEU A 695 12.68 -5.06 -10.17
N GLN A 696 13.47 -6.12 -10.03
CA GLN A 696 13.22 -7.44 -10.58
C GLN A 696 13.02 -8.43 -9.44
N HIS A 697 11.84 -9.04 -9.36
CA HIS A 697 11.58 -10.14 -8.46
C HIS A 697 11.80 -11.46 -9.19
N ILE A 698 12.66 -12.29 -8.65
CA ILE A 698 13.01 -13.59 -9.23
C ILE A 698 12.56 -14.68 -8.27
N ARG A 699 11.54 -15.43 -8.67
CA ARG A 699 11.06 -16.58 -7.92
C ARG A 699 11.91 -17.79 -8.22
N LEU A 700 12.35 -18.48 -7.18
CA LEU A 700 13.12 -19.72 -7.26
C LEU A 700 12.25 -20.86 -6.76
N ARG A 701 12.23 -21.98 -7.49
CA ARG A 701 11.49 -23.18 -7.11
C ARG A 701 12.38 -24.42 -7.25
N ALA A 702 12.43 -25.25 -6.21
CA ALA A 702 12.98 -26.60 -6.30
C ALA A 702 11.94 -27.51 -6.96
N VAL A 703 12.30 -28.12 -8.09
CA VAL A 703 11.36 -28.95 -8.86
C VAL A 703 11.87 -30.37 -9.04
N ASP A 704 10.92 -31.32 -9.17
CA ASP A 704 11.23 -32.71 -9.50
C ASP A 704 11.49 -32.91 -10.99
N SER A 705 11.73 -34.16 -11.41
CA SER A 705 12.00 -34.51 -12.82
C SER A 705 10.86 -34.17 -13.79
N LYS A 706 9.64 -33.96 -13.28
CA LYS A 706 8.45 -33.55 -14.04
C LYS A 706 8.20 -32.04 -13.99
N GLY A 707 9.07 -31.24 -13.36
CA GLY A 707 8.93 -29.79 -13.22
C GLY A 707 7.96 -29.32 -12.13
N ARG A 708 7.47 -30.21 -11.26
CA ARG A 708 6.55 -29.88 -10.16
C ARG A 708 7.33 -29.40 -8.94
N THR A 709 6.84 -28.37 -8.27
CA THR A 709 7.48 -27.83 -7.05
C THR A 709 7.47 -28.87 -5.93
N VAL A 710 8.64 -29.12 -5.35
CA VAL A 710 8.81 -30.06 -4.23
C VAL A 710 8.72 -29.28 -2.93
N LEU A 711 7.53 -29.21 -2.35
CA LEU A 711 7.22 -28.39 -1.18
C LEU A 711 8.00 -28.78 0.09
N THR A 712 8.59 -29.96 0.12
CA THR A 712 9.41 -30.45 1.23
C THR A 712 10.89 -30.08 1.11
N CYS A 713 11.31 -29.45 0.00
CA CYS A 713 12.68 -29.03 -0.20
C CYS A 713 13.00 -27.79 0.63
N GLN A 714 14.09 -27.83 1.41
CA GLN A 714 14.54 -26.77 2.33
C GLN A 714 16.03 -26.42 2.12
N ASP A 715 16.58 -26.72 0.94
CA ASP A 715 17.98 -26.41 0.65
C ASP A 715 18.26 -24.90 0.76
N GLU A 716 19.46 -24.58 1.24
CA GLU A 716 19.98 -23.22 1.25
C GLU A 716 20.53 -22.84 -0.12
N LEU A 717 20.17 -21.65 -0.59
CA LEU A 717 20.64 -21.06 -1.83
C LEU A 717 21.54 -19.87 -1.52
N THR A 718 22.62 -19.71 -2.32
CA THR A 718 23.51 -18.55 -2.27
C THR A 718 23.46 -17.80 -3.60
N PHE A 719 23.48 -16.48 -3.56
CA PHE A 719 23.26 -15.62 -4.72
C PHE A 719 24.46 -14.72 -5.00
N THR A 720 24.84 -14.64 -6.26
CA THR A 720 25.84 -13.69 -6.77
C THR A 720 25.26 -12.94 -7.96
N VAL A 721 25.43 -11.63 -7.96
CA VAL A 721 24.95 -10.74 -9.03
C VAL A 721 26.13 -10.11 -9.74
N ASP A 722 26.16 -10.21 -11.07
CA ASP A 722 27.12 -9.54 -11.94
C ASP A 722 26.40 -8.61 -12.90
N GLY A 723 27.00 -7.45 -13.20
CA GLY A 723 26.39 -6.37 -13.97
C GLY A 723 25.89 -5.21 -13.09
N ASP A 724 25.30 -4.17 -13.71
CA ASP A 724 24.83 -2.97 -13.00
C ASP A 724 23.45 -3.20 -12.37
N ALA A 725 23.43 -4.04 -11.34
CA ALA A 725 22.29 -4.30 -10.47
C ALA A 725 22.76 -4.68 -9.05
N ARG A 726 21.87 -4.52 -8.07
CA ARG A 726 22.16 -4.88 -6.68
C ARG A 726 21.09 -5.80 -6.11
N LEU A 727 21.51 -6.81 -5.37
CA LEU A 727 20.61 -7.62 -4.54
C LEU A 727 20.20 -6.75 -3.34
N VAL A 728 18.88 -6.45 -3.24
CA VAL A 728 18.35 -5.60 -2.17
C VAL A 728 17.58 -6.38 -1.12
N ALA A 729 17.02 -7.54 -1.46
CA ALA A 729 16.38 -8.39 -0.47
C ALA A 729 16.25 -9.85 -0.95
N VAL A 730 16.14 -10.76 0.02
CA VAL A 730 15.78 -12.17 -0.17
C VAL A 730 14.68 -12.55 0.79
N THR A 731 13.78 -13.44 0.37
CA THR A 731 12.68 -13.93 1.21
C THR A 731 12.22 -15.30 0.75
N ASN A 732 11.47 -16.02 1.60
CA ASN A 732 10.92 -17.33 1.26
C ASN A 732 9.45 -17.49 1.67
N GLY A 733 8.86 -16.45 2.32
CA GLY A 733 7.48 -16.47 2.81
C GLY A 733 7.34 -16.99 4.25
N ASP A 734 8.38 -17.56 4.86
CA ASP A 734 8.33 -18.01 6.25
C ASP A 734 8.52 -16.84 7.23
N ILE A 735 7.43 -16.41 7.86
CA ILE A 735 7.46 -15.34 8.86
C ILE A 735 8.17 -15.76 10.18
N ASN A 736 8.43 -17.06 10.37
CA ASN A 736 9.17 -17.58 11.53
C ASN A 736 10.68 -17.64 11.31
N SER A 737 11.14 -17.49 10.07
CA SER A 737 12.57 -17.58 9.73
C SER A 737 13.42 -16.57 10.49
N HIS A 738 14.58 -17.01 10.98
CA HIS A 738 15.58 -16.15 11.65
C HIS A 738 16.61 -15.56 10.67
N GLU A 739 16.56 -15.95 9.39
CA GLU A 739 17.46 -15.43 8.38
C GLU A 739 17.20 -13.95 8.12
N LEU A 740 18.24 -13.19 7.82
CA LEU A 740 18.14 -11.78 7.46
C LEU A 740 17.47 -11.62 6.09
N ASN A 741 16.76 -10.54 5.91
CA ASN A 741 16.17 -10.21 4.61
C ASN A 741 17.19 -9.57 3.66
N VAL A 742 18.18 -8.85 4.20
CA VAL A 742 19.25 -8.21 3.41
C VAL A 742 20.53 -9.04 3.57
N THR A 743 20.65 -10.05 2.73
CA THR A 743 21.76 -11.00 2.67
C THR A 743 21.78 -11.64 1.28
N ASN A 744 22.84 -12.39 0.97
CA ASN A 744 22.95 -13.15 -0.28
C ASN A 744 22.67 -14.65 -0.12
N GLN A 745 22.04 -15.06 0.99
CA GLN A 745 21.68 -16.45 1.25
C GLN A 745 20.22 -16.56 1.68
N ARG A 746 19.55 -17.66 1.29
CA ARG A 746 18.20 -17.95 1.73
C ARG A 746 17.87 -19.42 1.64
N GLN A 747 17.34 -19.97 2.71
CA GLN A 747 16.80 -21.32 2.72
C GLN A 747 15.44 -21.34 1.97
N LEU A 748 15.20 -22.39 1.22
CA LEU A 748 13.89 -22.64 0.62
C LEU A 748 12.86 -22.94 1.71
N TRP A 749 11.67 -22.38 1.59
CA TRP A 749 10.51 -22.72 2.40
C TRP A 749 9.36 -23.12 1.47
N GLN A 750 8.76 -24.28 1.74
CA GLN A 750 7.82 -24.89 0.81
C GLN A 750 8.37 -25.00 -0.63
N GLY A 751 9.68 -25.34 -0.72
CA GLY A 751 10.38 -25.48 -1.99
C GLY A 751 10.58 -24.19 -2.78
N GLN A 752 10.41 -23.01 -2.16
CA GLN A 752 10.46 -21.72 -2.84
C GLN A 752 11.30 -20.69 -2.07
N ALA A 753 11.89 -19.75 -2.83
CA ALA A 753 12.47 -18.51 -2.34
C ALA A 753 12.28 -17.39 -3.39
N MET A 754 12.54 -16.16 -3.01
CA MET A 754 12.51 -15.00 -3.90
C MET A 754 13.75 -14.14 -3.67
N VAL A 755 14.38 -13.74 -4.76
CA VAL A 755 15.46 -12.75 -4.80
C VAL A 755 14.87 -11.47 -5.41
N ILE A 756 15.21 -10.32 -4.82
CA ILE A 756 14.80 -9.01 -5.32
C ILE A 756 16.06 -8.25 -5.70
N LEU A 757 16.19 -7.94 -6.99
CA LEU A 757 17.26 -7.12 -7.54
C LEU A 757 16.74 -5.72 -7.84
N ARG A 758 17.58 -4.71 -7.63
CA ARG A 758 17.35 -3.33 -8.05
C ARG A 758 18.28 -3.00 -9.21
N ALA A 759 17.74 -2.36 -10.24
CA ALA A 759 18.51 -1.88 -11.38
C ALA A 759 19.54 -0.82 -10.98
N GLY A 760 20.64 -0.74 -11.72
CA GLY A 760 21.53 0.40 -11.71
C GLY A 760 21.02 1.57 -12.57
N LEU A 761 21.89 2.53 -12.84
CA LEU A 761 21.57 3.74 -13.61
C LEU A 761 21.88 3.65 -15.12
N ALA A 762 22.50 2.56 -15.54
CA ALA A 762 22.82 2.34 -16.94
C ALA A 762 22.27 1.01 -17.46
N PRO A 763 21.71 0.97 -18.69
CA PRO A 763 21.31 -0.29 -19.31
C PRO A 763 22.45 -1.31 -19.30
N SER A 764 22.19 -2.51 -18.81
CA SER A 764 23.21 -3.52 -18.57
C SER A 764 22.66 -4.94 -18.71
N LYS A 765 23.54 -5.86 -19.07
CA LYS A 765 23.29 -7.30 -18.98
C LYS A 765 23.60 -7.74 -17.55
N ILE A 766 22.63 -8.34 -16.90
CA ILE A 766 22.73 -8.79 -15.52
C ILE A 766 22.74 -10.31 -15.48
N THR A 767 23.60 -10.86 -14.67
CA THR A 767 23.65 -12.30 -14.40
C THR A 767 23.40 -12.55 -12.93
N LEU A 768 22.32 -13.27 -12.62
CA LEU A 768 22.10 -13.84 -11.29
C LEU A 768 22.58 -15.28 -11.29
N THR A 769 23.61 -15.59 -10.51
CA THR A 769 24.06 -16.94 -10.23
C THR A 769 23.46 -17.42 -8.92
N THR A 770 22.82 -18.59 -8.96
CA THR A 770 22.21 -19.25 -7.80
C THR A 770 22.93 -20.57 -7.56
N ASP A 771 23.62 -20.67 -6.45
CA ASP A 771 24.37 -21.85 -6.03
C ASP A 771 23.65 -22.59 -4.89
N SER A 772 23.84 -23.90 -4.84
CA SER A 772 23.35 -24.78 -3.80
C SER A 772 24.34 -25.94 -3.57
N LYS A 773 24.34 -26.47 -2.39
CA LYS A 773 25.15 -27.71 -2.08
C LYS A 773 24.59 -28.96 -2.76
N THR A 774 23.29 -28.95 -3.09
CA THR A 774 22.54 -30.10 -3.60
C THR A 774 22.33 -30.05 -5.10
N PHE A 775 22.07 -28.85 -5.65
CA PHE A 775 21.70 -28.67 -7.04
C PHE A 775 22.85 -28.07 -7.86
N LYS A 776 22.82 -28.32 -9.16
CA LYS A 776 23.72 -27.62 -10.09
C LYS A 776 23.43 -26.13 -10.04
N THR A 777 24.48 -25.32 -10.15
CA THR A 777 24.42 -23.86 -10.30
C THR A 777 23.43 -23.46 -11.40
N VAL A 778 22.57 -22.51 -11.10
CA VAL A 778 21.62 -21.92 -12.05
C VAL A 778 22.04 -20.51 -12.38
N THR A 779 22.18 -20.23 -13.66
CA THR A 779 22.50 -18.89 -14.18
C THR A 779 21.26 -18.29 -14.84
N THR A 780 20.75 -17.19 -14.29
CA THR A 780 19.62 -16.42 -14.85
C THR A 780 20.17 -15.16 -15.51
N LYS A 781 19.96 -15.04 -16.80
CA LYS A 781 20.35 -13.85 -17.59
C LYS A 781 19.20 -12.89 -17.70
N LEU A 782 19.44 -11.65 -17.37
CA LEU A 782 18.49 -10.54 -17.35
C LEU A 782 19.10 -9.33 -18.07
N GLU A 783 18.29 -8.35 -18.37
CA GLU A 783 18.72 -7.11 -19.02
C GLU A 783 17.88 -5.94 -18.50
N THR A 784 18.57 -4.86 -18.15
CA THR A 784 17.92 -3.56 -17.90
C THR A 784 17.93 -2.73 -19.18
N LYS A 785 16.89 -1.92 -19.37
CA LYS A 785 16.67 -1.09 -20.57
C LYS A 785 16.74 0.39 -20.23
#